data_0adbc54d9baa4b668bca9cc5a1bb1281
#
_entry.id   0adbc54d9baa4b668bca9cc5a1bb1281
#
_cell.length_a   1.000
_cell.length_b   1.000
_cell.length_c   1.000
_cell.angle_alpha   90.00
_cell.angle_beta   90.00
_cell.angle_gamma   90.00
#
_symmetry.space_group_name_H-M   'P 1'
#
loop_
_entity.id
_entity.type
_entity.pdbx_description
1 polymer ?
#
loop_
_entity_poly.entity_id
_entity_poly.type
_entity_poly.pdbx_seq_one_letter_code
_entity_poly.pdbx_strand_id
1 'polypeptide(L)'
;MNALSRLLFLLPAFLTASPYVIDTISFPEDVPVEVGALDFAENGDLYVALRRGDIFVATPQEAPDQFAWRHFASGFHNACGIHIVAPGHLIIGQMAELTEVKDTDKDGIADSYQALSTEFGLSGNYHETMDICSDGNGGLYLAPGTASHNGPTFTTPRGNFADAGRFGRNYASVTWRGWVLHWHPETGITPFSSGYRMHNGIERDPQTGHVWCGDNQGDWRSSSPVYHVREDSFSGHPSSLVWDPRFAGIENPLLLPRRLLDDLWNKPAFRLPRSMMNSCAEPAFLPESFGPFAGQMLIPDQSGDRIVRLMPEMVDGAYQGAATMLIEGEPLHRGNNRLAFDHHGTLYVGQTGRGWGKLSEGLQRVRPTGDFGFEVITCQLSSSGFQLTFTEPLVKATNLRLTRYRYNYGYSYGGDELETKVVTPESVEIDSDQPTILHLTLPEGDLLSDHIYRFDLSGVSSDSKSYRGKLTYTLNRLLRPKAEHQITLTASGDDRYRVEINGDLFTEVRTKGFSNPILYPIHGPSGLAMTRDWPVREDGRPNEQQDHPHHKSLFLGHQGINGTNFWHENREESGIIEHARTIETRSGEDRALLRTFNLWKDSEGTVICTDTRELTFGLTDQGARYIDLELNLHASHGPVTLEEWKDGFLAIRTHPHLRLKPAKGKGV
;
A
#
# COMPACT_ATOMS: atom_id res chain seq x y z
N MET A 1 27.33 65.53 -33.45
CA MET A 1 27.42 64.80 -32.20
C MET A 1 26.01 64.39 -31.87
N ASN A 2 25.65 63.12 -32.25
CA ASN A 2 24.31 62.61 -32.11
C ASN A 2 24.25 61.71 -30.85
N ALA A 3 23.42 62.14 -29.90
CA ALA A 3 23.09 61.31 -28.73
C ALA A 3 21.93 60.37 -29.08
N LEU A 4 22.20 59.06 -29.18
CA LEU A 4 21.17 58.00 -29.27
C LEU A 4 20.65 57.76 -27.90
N SER A 5 19.42 58.18 -27.60
CA SER A 5 18.64 57.69 -26.42
C SER A 5 18.17 56.29 -26.66
N ARG A 6 18.71 55.33 -25.91
CA ARG A 6 18.14 53.95 -25.80
C ARG A 6 16.91 53.98 -24.90
N LEU A 7 15.73 53.83 -25.49
CA LEU A 7 14.50 53.56 -24.76
C LEU A 7 14.56 52.10 -24.30
N LEU A 8 14.73 51.87 -22.98
CA LEU A 8 14.53 50.56 -22.35
C LEU A 8 13.01 50.35 -22.20
N PHE A 9 12.43 49.48 -23.00
CA PHE A 9 11.09 48.95 -22.75
C PHE A 9 11.19 47.94 -21.60
N LEU A 10 10.84 48.36 -20.39
CA LEU A 10 10.47 47.46 -19.30
C LEU A 10 9.10 46.86 -19.64
N LEU A 11 9.08 45.66 -20.16
CA LEU A 11 7.88 44.83 -20.17
C LEU A 11 7.50 44.57 -18.70
N PRO A 12 6.26 44.84 -18.30
CA PRO A 12 5.80 44.43 -16.97
C PRO A 12 5.84 42.91 -16.90
N ALA A 13 6.69 42.36 -16.05
CA ALA A 13 6.56 41.00 -15.61
C ALA A 13 5.23 40.94 -14.88
N PHE A 14 4.23 40.32 -15.47
CA PHE A 14 3.04 39.89 -14.74
C PHE A 14 3.51 38.85 -13.73
N LEU A 15 3.75 39.26 -12.49
CA LEU A 15 3.82 38.36 -11.36
C LEU A 15 2.42 37.71 -11.25
N THR A 16 2.27 36.52 -11.70
CA THR A 16 1.09 35.70 -11.35
C THR A 16 1.10 35.57 -9.84
N ALA A 17 0.00 35.96 -9.18
CA ALA A 17 -0.15 35.82 -7.75
C ALA A 17 0.00 34.31 -7.40
N SER A 18 0.73 34.04 -6.33
CA SER A 18 0.87 32.62 -5.84
C SER A 18 -0.51 32.07 -5.50
N PRO A 19 -0.80 30.81 -5.86
CA PRO A 19 -2.02 30.12 -5.42
C PRO A 19 -2.15 30.01 -3.91
N TYR A 20 -1.06 30.22 -3.18
CA TYR A 20 -0.97 30.02 -1.74
C TYR A 20 -0.33 31.21 -1.04
N VAL A 21 -0.90 31.58 0.11
CA VAL A 21 -0.28 32.49 1.08
C VAL A 21 0.41 31.62 2.14
N ILE A 22 1.71 31.86 2.35
CA ILE A 22 2.52 31.11 3.30
C ILE A 22 3.02 32.06 4.38
N ASP A 23 2.65 31.81 5.63
CA ASP A 23 3.07 32.56 6.80
C ASP A 23 3.98 31.70 7.68
N THR A 24 5.02 32.29 8.27
CA THR A 24 5.82 31.63 9.29
C THR A 24 5.26 31.99 10.66
N ILE A 25 4.93 30.97 11.49
CA ILE A 25 4.38 31.13 12.82
C ILE A 25 5.52 31.36 13.82
N SER A 26 5.38 32.39 14.64
CA SER A 26 6.37 32.70 15.67
C SER A 26 6.23 31.75 16.88
N PHE A 27 7.36 31.28 17.39
CA PHE A 27 7.49 30.58 18.65
C PHE A 27 8.23 31.45 19.69
N PRO A 28 8.20 31.10 21.02
CA PRO A 28 9.03 31.77 22.02
C PRO A 28 10.52 31.77 21.64
N GLU A 29 11.24 32.87 21.90
CA GLU A 29 12.58 33.14 21.38
C GLU A 29 13.63 32.07 21.68
N ASP A 30 13.59 31.42 22.81
CA ASP A 30 14.59 30.43 23.26
C ASP A 30 14.22 28.98 22.94
N VAL A 31 13.16 28.74 22.16
CA VAL A 31 12.70 27.39 21.81
C VAL A 31 13.22 26.97 20.45
N PRO A 32 14.09 25.95 20.35
CA PRO A 32 14.45 25.35 19.06
C PRO A 32 13.25 24.61 18.48
N VAL A 33 12.69 25.12 17.39
CA VAL A 33 11.42 24.61 16.81
C VAL A 33 11.69 23.45 15.83
N GLU A 34 12.24 22.37 16.34
CA GLU A 34 12.38 21.10 15.59
C GLU A 34 11.07 20.31 15.69
N VAL A 35 10.14 20.56 14.77
CA VAL A 35 8.80 19.91 14.81
C VAL A 35 8.93 18.43 14.50
N GLY A 36 8.57 17.58 15.46
CA GLY A 36 8.50 16.13 15.34
C GLY A 36 7.11 15.63 14.93
N ALA A 37 6.07 16.22 15.51
CA ALA A 37 4.67 15.94 15.20
C ALA A 37 3.79 17.16 15.48
N LEU A 38 2.63 17.25 14.82
CA LEU A 38 1.63 18.28 15.09
C LEU A 38 0.24 17.78 14.71
N ASP A 39 -0.78 18.20 15.44
CA ASP A 39 -2.16 17.90 15.13
C ASP A 39 -3.12 18.86 15.85
N PHE A 40 -4.39 18.88 15.45
CA PHE A 40 -5.43 19.73 15.98
C PHE A 40 -6.40 18.95 16.86
N ALA A 41 -6.67 19.50 18.06
CA ALA A 41 -7.75 19.01 18.89
C ALA A 41 -9.12 19.46 18.37
N GLU A 42 -10.19 18.78 18.79
CA GLU A 42 -11.57 19.11 18.39
C GLU A 42 -11.99 20.55 18.76
N ASN A 43 -11.39 21.13 19.80
CA ASN A 43 -11.63 22.53 20.20
C ASN A 43 -10.86 23.55 19.34
N GLY A 44 -10.08 23.08 18.34
CA GLY A 44 -9.28 23.91 17.45
C GLY A 44 -7.88 24.25 17.95
N ASP A 45 -7.47 23.80 19.13
CA ASP A 45 -6.11 24.01 19.61
C ASP A 45 -5.10 23.17 18.83
N LEU A 46 -4.01 23.80 18.42
CA LEU A 46 -2.87 23.16 17.75
C LEU A 46 -1.87 22.69 18.81
N TYR A 47 -1.59 21.38 18.82
CA TYR A 47 -0.51 20.78 19.59
C TYR A 47 0.70 20.55 18.69
N VAL A 48 1.88 20.93 19.17
CA VAL A 48 3.14 20.77 18.45
C VAL A 48 4.13 20.07 19.35
N ALA A 49 4.50 18.84 19.01
CA ALA A 49 5.53 18.08 19.68
C ALA A 49 6.88 18.35 19.01
N LEU A 50 7.85 18.80 19.81
CA LEU A 50 9.21 19.08 19.38
C LEU A 50 10.09 17.85 19.61
N ARG A 51 10.96 17.55 18.68
CA ARG A 51 11.88 16.41 18.77
C ARG A 51 12.79 16.43 19.99
N ARG A 52 13.01 17.62 20.56
CA ARG A 52 13.80 17.77 21.79
C ARG A 52 13.06 17.43 23.07
N GLY A 53 11.76 17.14 22.97
CA GLY A 53 11.00 16.54 24.04
C GLY A 53 9.97 17.44 24.72
N ASP A 54 9.67 18.58 24.15
CA ASP A 54 8.62 19.49 24.63
C ASP A 54 7.40 19.42 23.74
N ILE A 55 6.21 19.63 24.32
CA ILE A 55 4.94 19.80 23.61
C ILE A 55 4.39 21.18 23.97
N PHE A 56 4.10 21.95 22.92
CA PHE A 56 3.46 23.24 23.03
C PHE A 56 2.03 23.18 22.48
N VAL A 57 1.16 24.02 23.03
CA VAL A 57 -0.22 24.17 22.55
C VAL A 57 -0.59 25.63 22.40
N ALA A 58 -1.28 25.95 21.33
CA ALA A 58 -1.85 27.28 21.09
C ALA A 58 -3.15 27.22 20.31
N THR A 59 -4.08 28.13 20.59
CA THR A 59 -5.21 28.37 19.69
C THR A 59 -4.75 29.22 18.52
N PRO A 60 -4.94 28.78 17.24
CA PRO A 60 -4.54 29.54 16.06
C PRO A 60 -5.11 30.95 16.04
N GLN A 61 -4.28 31.91 15.60
CA GLN A 61 -4.62 33.30 15.45
C GLN A 61 -4.50 33.77 14.00
N GLU A 62 -5.23 34.83 13.63
CA GLU A 62 -5.15 35.40 12.28
C GLU A 62 -3.72 35.90 11.98
N ALA A 63 -3.10 36.62 12.89
CA ALA A 63 -1.73 37.08 12.76
C ALA A 63 -0.73 36.00 13.24
N PRO A 64 0.29 35.65 12.43
CA PRO A 64 1.21 34.56 12.74
C PRO A 64 2.12 34.80 13.96
N ASP A 65 2.27 36.06 14.38
CA ASP A 65 3.05 36.48 15.55
C ASP A 65 2.21 36.58 16.85
N GLN A 66 0.91 36.31 16.77
CA GLN A 66 -0.01 36.42 17.92
C GLN A 66 -0.38 35.08 18.54
N PHE A 67 0.27 33.99 18.14
CA PHE A 67 0.07 32.69 18.77
C PHE A 67 0.53 32.68 20.22
N ALA A 68 -0.40 32.51 21.15
CA ALA A 68 -0.10 32.47 22.59
C ALA A 68 0.29 31.03 22.98
N TRP A 69 1.51 30.64 22.75
CA TRP A 69 2.03 29.33 23.06
C TRP A 69 2.07 29.08 24.58
N ARG A 70 1.52 27.95 24.99
CA ARG A 70 1.66 27.37 26.34
C ARG A 70 2.51 26.12 26.25
N HIS A 71 3.41 25.95 27.20
CA HIS A 71 4.13 24.70 27.37
C HIS A 71 3.18 23.69 28.04
N PHE A 72 2.89 22.60 27.33
CA PHE A 72 1.92 21.60 27.78
C PHE A 72 2.58 20.42 28.49
N ALA A 73 3.69 19.88 27.93
CA ALA A 73 4.35 18.71 28.44
C ALA A 73 5.83 18.69 28.05
N SER A 74 6.66 17.94 28.80
CA SER A 74 8.09 17.75 28.50
C SER A 74 8.57 16.35 28.88
N GLY A 75 9.84 16.05 28.53
CA GLY A 75 10.51 14.81 28.90
C GLY A 75 10.47 13.71 27.84
N PHE A 76 9.99 14.01 26.64
CA PHE A 76 9.96 13.05 25.55
C PHE A 76 11.31 12.92 24.84
N HIS A 77 11.51 11.77 24.22
CA HIS A 77 12.73 11.50 23.46
C HIS A 77 12.39 11.32 21.96
N ASN A 78 12.68 12.36 21.17
CA ASN A 78 12.43 12.37 19.73
C ASN A 78 10.95 12.06 19.41
N ALA A 79 10.03 12.84 20.01
CA ALA A 79 8.61 12.74 19.74
C ALA A 79 8.34 13.01 18.25
N CYS A 80 7.88 11.99 17.51
CA CYS A 80 7.68 12.03 16.06
C CYS A 80 6.29 11.61 15.61
N GLY A 81 5.41 11.25 16.54
CA GLY A 81 4.01 10.96 16.28
C GLY A 81 3.12 11.51 17.38
N ILE A 82 1.95 11.99 17.04
CA ILE A 82 0.96 12.52 17.96
C ILE A 82 -0.43 12.04 17.54
N HIS A 83 -1.21 11.61 18.52
CA HIS A 83 -2.63 11.37 18.36
C HIS A 83 -3.38 12.05 19.49
N ILE A 84 -4.32 12.92 19.15
CA ILE A 84 -5.09 13.68 20.12
C ILE A 84 -6.40 12.93 20.40
N VAL A 85 -6.49 12.36 21.61
CA VAL A 85 -7.70 11.65 22.07
C VAL A 85 -8.79 12.66 22.46
N ALA A 86 -8.38 13.75 23.12
CA ALA A 86 -9.21 14.88 23.50
C ALA A 86 -8.29 16.07 23.88
N PRO A 87 -8.80 17.31 23.98
CA PRO A 87 -8.02 18.42 24.52
C PRO A 87 -7.42 18.06 25.90
N GLY A 88 -6.08 18.15 26.02
CA GLY A 88 -5.35 17.76 27.22
C GLY A 88 -5.13 16.26 27.39
N HIS A 89 -5.50 15.42 26.41
CA HIS A 89 -5.26 13.99 26.42
C HIS A 89 -4.65 13.52 25.09
N LEU A 90 -3.38 13.14 25.09
CA LEU A 90 -2.58 12.81 23.91
C LEU A 90 -1.99 11.41 24.02
N ILE A 91 -1.71 10.81 22.87
CA ILE A 91 -0.81 9.65 22.74
C ILE A 91 0.36 10.08 21.87
N ILE A 92 1.57 9.86 22.35
CA ILE A 92 2.83 10.28 21.72
C ILE A 92 3.63 9.07 21.27
N GLY A 93 3.96 9.04 19.96
CA GLY A 93 4.95 8.15 19.39
C GLY A 93 6.35 8.73 19.57
N GLN A 94 7.15 8.12 20.42
CA GLN A 94 8.52 8.57 20.69
C GLN A 94 9.54 7.43 20.54
N MET A 95 10.83 7.74 20.56
CA MET A 95 11.89 6.75 20.29
C MET A 95 11.81 5.53 21.21
N ALA A 96 11.49 5.72 22.47
CA ALA A 96 11.53 4.68 23.50
C ALA A 96 10.21 3.89 23.62
N GLU A 97 9.08 4.56 23.39
CA GLU A 97 7.77 3.99 23.74
C GLU A 97 6.59 4.73 23.08
N LEU A 98 5.42 4.13 23.16
CA LEU A 98 4.14 4.77 22.96
C LEU A 98 3.65 5.26 24.32
N THR A 99 3.46 6.56 24.48
CA THR A 99 3.18 7.20 25.77
C THR A 99 1.85 7.92 25.77
N GLU A 100 0.97 7.61 26.72
CA GLU A 100 -0.23 8.39 26.99
C GLU A 100 0.12 9.54 27.95
N VAL A 101 -0.41 10.74 27.64
CA VAL A 101 -0.14 11.99 28.36
C VAL A 101 -1.45 12.69 28.66
N LYS A 102 -1.67 13.08 29.91
CA LYS A 102 -2.92 13.72 30.35
C LYS A 102 -2.66 14.92 31.26
N ASP A 103 -3.48 15.92 31.08
CA ASP A 103 -3.74 17.00 32.03
C ASP A 103 -4.99 16.61 32.85
N THR A 104 -4.78 16.05 34.05
CA THR A 104 -5.88 15.47 34.85
C THR A 104 -6.59 16.51 35.73
N ASP A 105 -5.90 17.58 36.12
CA ASP A 105 -6.44 18.65 36.91
C ASP A 105 -6.93 19.87 36.13
N LYS A 106 -6.72 19.84 34.78
CA LYS A 106 -7.16 20.84 33.81
C LYS A 106 -6.54 22.23 34.02
N ASP A 107 -5.30 22.28 34.46
CA ASP A 107 -4.56 23.54 34.58
C ASP A 107 -3.83 23.97 33.30
N GLY A 108 -3.87 23.09 32.28
CA GLY A 108 -3.24 23.30 30.93
C GLY A 108 -1.83 22.77 30.85
N ILE A 109 -1.37 22.00 31.83
CA ILE A 109 -0.06 21.33 31.89
C ILE A 109 -0.29 19.84 32.15
N ALA A 110 0.37 18.97 31.43
CA ALA A 110 0.24 17.54 31.64
C ALA A 110 0.89 17.10 32.96
N ASP A 111 0.15 16.33 33.77
CA ASP A 111 0.55 15.82 35.07
C ASP A 111 0.57 14.28 35.16
N SER A 112 0.08 13.59 34.13
CA SER A 112 0.05 12.13 34.04
C SER A 112 0.73 11.63 32.79
N TYR A 113 1.67 10.68 32.94
CA TYR A 113 2.42 10.05 31.87
C TYR A 113 2.40 8.54 32.07
N GLN A 114 1.95 7.79 31.07
CA GLN A 114 1.87 6.35 31.11
C GLN A 114 2.42 5.71 29.82
N ALA A 115 3.39 4.82 29.94
CA ALA A 115 3.82 3.99 28.84
C ALA A 115 2.71 3.00 28.47
N LEU A 116 2.21 3.08 27.25
CA LEU A 116 1.20 2.15 26.71
C LEU A 116 1.87 0.91 26.13
N SER A 117 3.03 1.08 25.51
CA SER A 117 3.84 -0.04 24.99
C SER A 117 5.32 0.33 24.84
N THR A 118 6.18 -0.64 25.12
CA THR A 118 7.64 -0.63 24.90
C THR A 118 8.08 -1.87 24.10
N GLU A 119 7.17 -2.54 23.41
CA GLU A 119 7.42 -3.85 22.80
C GLU A 119 8.21 -3.81 21.48
N PHE A 120 8.72 -2.67 21.09
CA PHE A 120 9.59 -2.49 19.94
C PHE A 120 11.03 -2.13 20.38
N GLY A 121 12.00 -2.59 19.59
CA GLY A 121 13.42 -2.42 19.94
C GLY A 121 13.89 -0.98 19.81
N LEU A 122 14.93 -0.64 20.59
CA LEU A 122 15.53 0.67 20.67
C LEU A 122 17.01 0.62 20.32
N SER A 123 17.47 1.56 19.49
CA SER A 123 18.89 1.88 19.33
C SER A 123 19.12 3.39 19.44
N GLY A 124 20.34 3.80 19.74
CA GLY A 124 20.70 5.21 19.91
C GLY A 124 20.96 5.95 18.60
N ASN A 125 20.11 5.77 17.61
CA ASN A 125 20.29 6.39 16.29
C ASN A 125 19.28 7.51 16.05
N TYR A 126 19.76 8.65 15.55
CA TYR A 126 18.93 9.80 15.19
C TYR A 126 17.96 9.56 14.01
N HIS A 127 18.11 8.46 13.30
CA HIS A 127 17.17 8.03 12.26
C HIS A 127 15.95 7.28 12.81
N GLU A 128 15.89 7.01 14.08
CA GLU A 128 14.73 6.40 14.67
C GLU A 128 13.56 7.37 14.65
N THR A 129 12.55 7.03 13.86
CA THR A 129 11.26 7.71 13.80
C THR A 129 10.19 6.79 14.31
N MET A 130 9.14 7.35 14.87
CA MET A 130 7.92 6.63 15.18
C MET A 130 6.75 7.59 15.03
N ASP A 131 6.24 7.68 13.81
CA ASP A 131 4.98 8.35 13.53
C ASP A 131 3.81 7.41 13.80
N ILE A 132 2.65 7.97 14.11
CA ILE A 132 1.44 7.21 14.46
C ILE A 132 0.21 7.82 13.83
N CYS A 133 -0.75 6.98 13.41
CA CYS A 133 -2.07 7.45 12.98
C CYS A 133 -3.18 6.53 13.53
N SER A 134 -4.39 7.08 13.66
CA SER A 134 -5.56 6.33 14.16
C SER A 134 -6.03 5.27 13.16
N ASP A 135 -6.45 4.10 13.67
CA ASP A 135 -7.14 3.08 12.89
C ASP A 135 -8.64 3.38 12.69
N GLY A 136 -9.16 4.38 13.40
CA GLY A 136 -10.58 4.77 13.41
C GLY A 136 -11.45 3.93 14.35
N ASN A 137 -10.87 2.97 15.09
CA ASN A 137 -11.59 2.05 15.99
C ASN A 137 -10.98 2.01 17.41
N GLY A 138 -10.19 3.01 17.77
CA GLY A 138 -9.55 3.13 19.09
C GLY A 138 -8.14 2.54 19.16
N GLY A 139 -7.62 2.01 18.08
CA GLY A 139 -6.25 1.59 17.91
C GLY A 139 -5.41 2.58 17.10
N LEU A 140 -4.13 2.28 16.97
CA LEU A 140 -3.15 3.11 16.26
C LEU A 140 -2.25 2.26 15.37
N TYR A 141 -1.95 2.75 14.17
CA TYR A 141 -0.81 2.27 13.39
C TYR A 141 0.45 3.03 13.80
N LEU A 142 1.56 2.32 13.93
CA LEU A 142 2.85 2.85 14.33
C LEU A 142 3.89 2.56 13.25
N ALA A 143 4.73 3.55 12.94
CA ALA A 143 5.76 3.46 11.91
C ALA A 143 7.19 3.55 12.51
N PRO A 144 7.68 2.54 13.27
CA PRO A 144 9.03 2.53 13.83
C PRO A 144 10.06 2.31 12.73
N GLY A 145 10.77 3.36 12.34
CA GLY A 145 11.85 3.33 11.35
C GLY A 145 12.96 2.34 11.72
N THR A 146 13.73 1.87 10.72
CA THR A 146 14.87 0.97 10.99
C THR A 146 15.88 1.60 11.93
N ALA A 147 16.34 0.80 12.87
CA ALA A 147 17.46 1.18 13.74
C ALA A 147 18.79 0.95 13.03
N SER A 148 19.76 1.83 13.23
CA SER A 148 21.08 1.72 12.63
C SER A 148 22.08 1.15 13.63
N HIS A 149 23.07 0.40 13.16
CA HIS A 149 24.21 -0.03 13.97
C HIS A 149 25.16 1.11 14.38
N ASN A 150 24.91 2.34 13.97
CA ASN A 150 25.77 3.49 14.28
C ASN A 150 25.67 3.95 15.73
N GLY A 151 24.64 3.56 16.46
CA GLY A 151 24.43 3.87 17.86
C GLY A 151 24.40 2.62 18.72
N PRO A 152 24.54 2.76 20.05
CA PRO A 152 24.37 1.64 20.95
C PRO A 152 22.93 1.09 20.86
N THR A 153 22.80 -0.24 20.91
CA THR A 153 21.51 -0.92 21.04
C THR A 153 21.21 -1.12 22.54
N PHE A 154 19.97 -0.87 22.92
CA PHE A 154 19.48 -1.06 24.29
C PHE A 154 18.69 -2.37 24.45
N THR A 155 18.51 -3.09 23.33
CA THR A 155 17.88 -4.41 23.26
C THR A 155 18.82 -5.36 22.52
N THR A 156 18.63 -6.67 22.71
CA THR A 156 19.44 -7.68 22.00
C THR A 156 19.21 -7.58 20.48
N PRO A 157 20.24 -7.27 19.69
CA PRO A 157 20.09 -7.21 18.24
C PRO A 157 19.92 -8.63 17.67
N ARG A 158 19.22 -8.72 16.55
CA ARG A 158 19.04 -9.94 15.78
C ARG A 158 19.38 -9.70 14.31
N GLY A 159 19.99 -10.70 13.69
CA GLY A 159 20.41 -10.66 12.30
C GLY A 159 21.86 -10.22 12.12
N ASN A 160 22.47 -10.69 11.03
CA ASN A 160 23.81 -10.31 10.61
C ASN A 160 23.71 -9.69 9.21
N PHE A 161 23.93 -8.39 9.10
CA PHE A 161 23.78 -7.62 7.87
C PHE A 161 25.12 -7.15 7.28
N ALA A 162 26.24 -7.78 7.69
CA ALA A 162 27.58 -7.35 7.28
C ALA A 162 27.87 -7.59 5.78
N ASP A 163 27.31 -8.65 5.20
CA ASP A 163 27.71 -9.13 3.87
C ASP A 163 26.90 -8.49 2.71
N ALA A 164 25.92 -7.68 2.99
CA ALA A 164 25.15 -7.01 1.94
C ALA A 164 24.61 -5.66 2.41
N GLY A 165 25.03 -4.58 1.75
CA GLY A 165 24.59 -3.23 2.04
C GLY A 165 25.66 -2.37 2.70
N ARG A 166 25.26 -1.24 3.32
CA ARG A 166 26.16 -0.20 3.85
C ARG A 166 26.50 -0.41 5.32
N PHE A 167 27.30 -1.41 5.64
CA PHE A 167 27.82 -1.63 6.99
C PHE A 167 26.78 -1.58 8.11
N GLY A 168 25.61 -2.20 7.90
CA GLY A 168 24.57 -2.28 8.91
C GLY A 168 23.81 -0.98 9.20
N ARG A 169 23.89 0.02 8.35
CA ARG A 169 23.13 1.27 8.50
C ARG A 169 21.68 1.09 8.05
N ASN A 170 20.74 1.57 8.89
CA ASN A 170 19.31 1.53 8.62
C ASN A 170 18.78 0.11 8.37
N TYR A 171 19.13 -0.84 9.21
CA TYR A 171 18.62 -2.20 9.18
C TYR A 171 17.73 -2.49 10.41
N ALA A 172 16.81 -3.44 10.27
CA ALA A 172 15.89 -3.84 11.31
C ALA A 172 16.54 -4.76 12.35
N SER A 173 17.68 -4.36 12.92
CA SER A 173 18.46 -5.18 13.86
C SER A 173 17.84 -5.34 15.25
N VAL A 174 16.90 -4.48 15.63
CA VAL A 174 16.17 -4.57 16.89
C VAL A 174 14.68 -4.80 16.63
N THR A 175 13.97 -5.28 17.65
CA THR A 175 12.61 -5.84 17.52
C THR A 175 11.66 -4.91 16.80
N TRP A 176 10.96 -5.44 15.80
CA TRP A 176 9.89 -4.80 15.02
C TRP A 176 10.26 -3.52 14.27
N ARG A 177 11.55 -3.14 14.19
CA ARG A 177 11.96 -2.00 13.37
C ARG A 177 11.88 -2.32 11.88
N GLY A 178 11.48 -1.32 11.08
CA GLY A 178 11.18 -1.49 9.66
C GLY A 178 9.85 -2.21 9.40
N TRP A 179 8.96 -2.19 10.36
CA TRP A 179 7.57 -2.66 10.27
C TRP A 179 6.61 -1.49 10.45
N VAL A 180 5.39 -1.63 9.93
CA VAL A 180 4.21 -0.95 10.45
C VAL A 180 3.59 -1.91 11.46
N LEU A 181 3.34 -1.39 12.67
CA LEU A 181 2.72 -2.13 13.76
C LEU A 181 1.30 -1.62 13.97
N HIS A 182 0.43 -2.45 14.49
CA HIS A 182 -0.89 -2.04 14.97
C HIS A 182 -0.92 -2.21 16.49
N TRP A 183 -1.28 -1.16 17.20
CA TRP A 183 -1.50 -1.18 18.63
C TRP A 183 -2.99 -0.97 18.94
N HIS A 184 -3.51 -1.76 19.85
CA HIS A 184 -4.88 -1.57 20.37
C HIS A 184 -4.86 -1.80 21.89
N PRO A 185 -5.64 -1.04 22.67
CA PRO A 185 -5.62 -1.15 24.14
C PRO A 185 -5.99 -2.56 24.66
N GLU A 186 -6.75 -3.33 23.91
CA GLU A 186 -7.17 -4.68 24.30
C GLU A 186 -6.16 -5.77 23.92
N THR A 187 -5.42 -5.59 22.84
CA THR A 187 -4.54 -6.64 22.27
C THR A 187 -3.05 -6.33 22.34
N GLY A 188 -2.68 -5.08 22.68
CA GLY A 188 -1.29 -4.63 22.62
C GLY A 188 -0.77 -4.46 21.20
N ILE A 189 0.54 -4.63 21.02
CA ILE A 189 1.21 -4.53 19.71
C ILE A 189 1.03 -5.81 18.90
N THR A 190 0.63 -5.66 17.64
CA THR A 190 0.64 -6.71 16.62
C THR A 190 1.39 -6.25 15.37
N PRO A 191 2.21 -7.12 14.74
CA PRO A 191 2.84 -6.79 13.47
C PRO A 191 1.78 -6.71 12.37
N PHE A 192 1.83 -5.65 11.54
CA PHE A 192 0.84 -5.42 10.48
C PHE A 192 1.44 -5.55 9.08
N SER A 193 2.57 -4.89 8.81
CA SER A 193 3.23 -4.91 7.50
C SER A 193 4.73 -4.71 7.64
N SER A 194 5.52 -5.37 6.82
CA SER A 194 6.98 -5.36 6.89
C SER A 194 7.65 -4.70 5.68
N GLY A 195 8.96 -4.57 5.74
CA GLY A 195 9.75 -4.20 4.57
C GLY A 195 9.96 -2.71 4.39
N TYR A 196 9.91 -1.92 5.44
CA TYR A 196 10.18 -0.49 5.41
C TYR A 196 11.63 -0.20 5.81
N ARG A 197 12.18 0.89 5.27
CA ARG A 197 13.53 1.36 5.61
C ARG A 197 13.46 2.49 6.61
N MET A 198 12.92 3.62 6.21
CA MET A 198 12.77 4.80 7.01
C MET A 198 11.49 5.51 6.64
N HIS A 199 10.39 4.86 7.02
CA HIS A 199 9.05 5.38 6.83
C HIS A 199 8.83 6.52 7.84
N ASN A 200 9.05 7.72 7.35
CA ASN A 200 9.08 8.93 8.18
C ASN A 200 7.69 9.53 8.41
N GLY A 201 6.65 8.91 7.92
CA GLY A 201 5.27 9.35 8.13
C GLY A 201 4.27 8.31 7.70
N ILE A 202 3.18 8.22 8.43
CA ILE A 202 2.06 7.32 8.19
C ILE A 202 0.75 8.06 8.43
N GLU A 203 -0.23 7.88 7.54
CA GLU A 203 -1.54 8.49 7.70
C GLU A 203 -2.63 7.60 7.10
N ARG A 204 -3.82 7.70 7.66
CA ARG A 204 -5.01 6.99 7.22
C ARG A 204 -5.91 7.91 6.42
N ASP A 205 -6.22 7.51 5.19
CA ASP A 205 -7.20 8.21 4.35
C ASP A 205 -8.59 8.23 5.04
N PRO A 206 -9.12 9.41 5.35
CA PRO A 206 -10.40 9.52 6.06
C PRO A 206 -11.61 9.04 5.23
N GLN A 207 -11.48 8.99 3.90
CA GLN A 207 -12.56 8.57 3.00
C GLN A 207 -12.58 7.06 2.78
N THR A 208 -11.43 6.47 2.53
CA THR A 208 -11.32 5.04 2.18
C THR A 208 -10.93 4.16 3.37
N GLY A 209 -10.36 4.73 4.41
CA GLY A 209 -9.77 4.00 5.53
C GLY A 209 -8.42 3.36 5.21
N HIS A 210 -7.90 3.51 4.01
CA HIS A 210 -6.61 2.95 3.61
C HIS A 210 -5.46 3.70 4.28
N VAL A 211 -4.44 2.95 4.66
CA VAL A 211 -3.25 3.49 5.33
C VAL A 211 -2.14 3.73 4.31
N TRP A 212 -1.49 4.88 4.41
CA TRP A 212 -0.45 5.32 3.51
C TRP A 212 0.83 5.67 4.27
N CYS A 213 1.97 5.40 3.65
CA CYS A 213 3.27 5.60 4.26
C CYS A 213 4.29 6.11 3.24
N GLY A 214 5.00 7.18 3.58
CA GLY A 214 6.15 7.67 2.83
C GLY A 214 7.45 7.04 3.33
N ASP A 215 8.29 6.48 2.44
CA ASP A 215 9.59 5.91 2.80
C ASP A 215 10.74 6.63 2.08
N ASN A 216 11.84 6.86 2.78
CA ASN A 216 12.96 7.61 2.25
C ASN A 216 13.79 6.77 1.28
N GLN A 217 14.26 7.41 0.20
CA GLN A 217 15.25 6.77 -0.66
C GLN A 217 16.49 6.33 0.12
N GLY A 218 17.14 5.27 -0.32
CA GLY A 218 18.32 4.74 0.36
C GLY A 218 18.62 3.32 -0.05
N ASP A 219 19.17 2.55 0.89
CA ASP A 219 19.40 1.13 0.67
C ASP A 219 18.07 0.43 0.41
N TRP A 220 18.00 -0.38 -0.65
CA TRP A 220 16.79 -1.03 -1.14
C TRP A 220 15.65 -0.08 -1.57
N ARG A 221 15.95 1.21 -1.72
CA ARG A 221 15.04 2.29 -2.12
C ARG A 221 15.69 3.13 -3.20
N SER A 222 15.40 2.82 -4.46
CA SER A 222 15.99 3.50 -5.61
C SER A 222 15.48 4.93 -5.78
N SER A 223 14.26 5.20 -5.32
CA SER A 223 13.59 6.50 -5.31
C SER A 223 12.94 6.73 -3.95
N SER A 224 12.19 7.81 -3.79
CA SER A 224 11.34 8.04 -2.61
C SER A 224 9.97 7.42 -2.86
N PRO A 225 9.66 6.25 -2.29
CA PRO A 225 8.39 5.58 -2.54
C PRO A 225 7.30 6.01 -1.56
N VAL A 226 6.04 5.95 -2.02
CA VAL A 226 4.85 6.04 -1.17
C VAL A 226 4.06 4.75 -1.33
N TYR A 227 3.73 4.11 -0.21
CA TYR A 227 3.07 2.83 -0.15
C TYR A 227 1.63 2.94 0.33
N HIS A 228 0.74 2.19 -0.29
CA HIS A 228 -0.48 1.72 0.33
C HIS A 228 -0.11 0.56 1.26
N VAL A 229 -0.23 0.78 2.56
CA VAL A 229 0.10 -0.20 3.59
C VAL A 229 -1.03 -1.23 3.67
N ARG A 230 -0.71 -2.51 3.51
CA ARG A 230 -1.67 -3.61 3.58
C ARG A 230 -1.21 -4.63 4.62
N GLU A 231 -2.16 -5.20 5.32
CA GLU A 231 -1.89 -6.29 6.26
C GLU A 231 -1.11 -7.42 5.58
N ASP A 232 -0.18 -8.05 6.31
CA ASP A 232 0.70 -9.14 5.88
C ASP A 232 1.57 -8.83 4.65
N SER A 233 1.65 -7.58 4.21
CA SER A 233 2.45 -7.20 3.04
C SER A 233 3.91 -6.93 3.38
N PHE A 234 4.77 -7.09 2.35
CA PHE A 234 6.20 -6.80 2.42
C PHE A 234 6.56 -5.67 1.46
N SER A 235 6.96 -4.52 1.97
CA SER A 235 7.25 -3.30 1.19
C SER A 235 8.69 -3.21 0.68
N GLY A 236 9.44 -4.32 0.68
CA GLY A 236 10.65 -4.49 -0.13
C GLY A 236 11.99 -4.27 0.59
N HIS A 237 12.08 -3.81 1.85
CA HIS A 237 13.36 -3.76 2.56
C HIS A 237 13.60 -5.07 3.34
N PRO A 238 14.53 -5.94 2.91
CA PRO A 238 14.59 -7.31 3.41
C PRO A 238 14.99 -7.44 4.89
N SER A 239 15.70 -6.46 5.46
CA SER A 239 16.20 -6.59 6.85
C SER A 239 15.10 -6.83 7.87
N SER A 240 13.88 -6.31 7.63
CA SER A 240 12.74 -6.48 8.53
C SER A 240 12.25 -7.93 8.63
N LEU A 241 12.52 -8.75 7.60
CA LEU A 241 12.14 -10.16 7.58
C LEU A 241 12.82 -11.00 8.67
N VAL A 242 13.88 -10.48 9.32
CA VAL A 242 14.50 -11.14 10.48
C VAL A 242 13.52 -11.30 11.66
N TRP A 243 12.48 -10.48 11.70
CA TRP A 243 11.42 -10.52 12.72
C TRP A 243 10.16 -11.24 12.26
N ASP A 244 10.06 -11.58 10.97
CA ASP A 244 8.93 -12.31 10.41
C ASP A 244 9.04 -13.80 10.76
N PRO A 245 8.02 -14.40 11.43
CA PRO A 245 8.04 -15.81 11.79
C PRO A 245 8.24 -16.76 10.59
N ARG A 246 7.80 -16.37 9.39
CA ARG A 246 7.97 -17.14 8.15
C ARG A 246 9.45 -17.33 7.77
N PHE A 247 10.32 -16.44 8.25
CA PHE A 247 11.77 -16.45 8.00
C PHE A 247 12.58 -16.78 9.26
N ALA A 248 11.97 -17.44 10.25
CA ALA A 248 12.66 -17.85 11.47
C ALA A 248 13.92 -18.67 11.14
N GLY A 249 15.06 -18.30 11.73
CA GLY A 249 16.36 -18.95 11.48
C GLY A 249 17.17 -18.35 10.33
N ILE A 250 16.65 -17.38 9.56
CA ILE A 250 17.44 -16.63 8.59
C ILE A 250 18.20 -15.51 9.32
N GLU A 251 19.55 -15.61 9.33
CA GLU A 251 20.41 -14.61 9.99
C GLU A 251 20.58 -13.33 9.15
N ASN A 252 20.64 -13.48 7.82
CA ASN A 252 20.79 -12.35 6.90
C ASN A 252 19.73 -12.37 5.78
N PRO A 253 18.55 -11.78 5.98
CA PRO A 253 17.53 -11.71 4.96
C PRO A 253 17.93 -10.93 3.69
N LEU A 254 18.98 -10.11 3.73
CA LEU A 254 19.50 -9.39 2.56
C LEU A 254 20.04 -10.33 1.48
N LEU A 255 20.41 -11.56 1.87
CA LEU A 255 20.93 -12.61 0.97
C LEU A 255 19.85 -13.55 0.42
N LEU A 256 18.58 -13.32 0.75
CA LEU A 256 17.48 -14.10 0.19
C LEU A 256 17.46 -14.01 -1.34
N PRO A 257 17.03 -15.09 -2.02
CA PRO A 257 16.93 -15.10 -3.47
C PRO A 257 16.09 -13.94 -3.99
N ARG A 258 16.61 -13.23 -4.98
CA ARG A 258 15.93 -12.07 -5.56
C ARG A 258 14.50 -12.37 -6.00
N ARG A 259 14.29 -13.52 -6.66
CA ARG A 259 12.96 -13.94 -7.10
C ARG A 259 11.97 -14.01 -5.94
N LEU A 260 12.38 -14.54 -4.78
CA LEU A 260 11.52 -14.59 -3.59
C LEU A 260 11.15 -13.19 -3.10
N LEU A 261 12.12 -12.27 -3.07
CA LEU A 261 11.86 -10.89 -2.67
C LEU A 261 10.96 -10.15 -3.68
N ASP A 262 11.11 -10.42 -4.98
CA ASP A 262 10.24 -9.86 -6.02
C ASP A 262 8.80 -10.38 -5.91
N ASP A 263 8.63 -11.67 -5.63
CA ASP A 263 7.30 -12.31 -5.47
C ASP A 263 6.56 -11.80 -4.21
N LEU A 264 7.30 -11.47 -3.15
CA LEU A 264 6.73 -10.93 -1.92
C LEU A 264 6.43 -9.42 -2.00
N TRP A 265 7.08 -8.70 -2.91
CA TRP A 265 7.14 -7.25 -2.88
C TRP A 265 5.81 -6.58 -3.18
N ASN A 266 5.21 -5.96 -2.17
CA ASN A 266 4.17 -4.96 -2.32
C ASN A 266 4.77 -3.70 -2.95
N LYS A 267 4.57 -3.51 -4.27
CA LYS A 267 5.14 -2.38 -4.99
C LYS A 267 4.57 -1.06 -4.49
N PRO A 268 5.39 0.00 -4.42
CA PRO A 268 4.88 1.31 -4.01
C PRO A 268 3.89 1.87 -5.05
N ALA A 269 2.85 2.53 -4.58
CA ALA A 269 1.90 3.23 -5.45
C ALA A 269 2.58 4.38 -6.22
N PHE A 270 3.56 5.04 -5.59
CA PHE A 270 4.34 6.10 -6.22
C PHE A 270 5.84 5.88 -6.03
N ARG A 271 6.60 6.12 -7.08
CA ARG A 271 8.07 6.14 -7.10
C ARG A 271 8.52 7.53 -7.53
N LEU A 272 8.65 8.43 -6.55
CA LEU A 272 8.93 9.83 -6.81
C LEU A 272 10.41 10.04 -7.17
N PRO A 273 10.72 10.64 -8.35
CA PRO A 273 12.09 10.88 -8.74
C PRO A 273 12.74 11.96 -7.87
N ARG A 274 14.08 11.98 -7.79
CA ARG A 274 14.85 12.96 -7.00
C ARG A 274 14.56 14.42 -7.38
N SER A 275 14.16 14.67 -8.62
CA SER A 275 13.77 16.00 -9.09
C SER A 275 12.48 16.52 -8.45
N MET A 276 11.68 15.62 -7.87
CA MET A 276 10.43 15.95 -7.18
C MET A 276 10.54 15.74 -5.67
N MET A 277 11.19 14.67 -5.23
CA MET A 277 11.20 14.25 -3.85
C MET A 277 12.52 13.57 -3.51
N ASN A 278 13.12 13.95 -2.39
CA ASN A 278 14.33 13.28 -1.92
C ASN A 278 14.14 12.53 -0.58
N SER A 279 13.21 13.00 0.25
CA SER A 279 12.95 12.42 1.57
C SER A 279 11.48 12.57 1.92
N CYS A 280 10.69 11.55 1.62
CA CYS A 280 9.26 11.53 1.98
C CYS A 280 9.06 11.64 3.49
N ALA A 281 8.03 12.38 3.90
CA ALA A 281 7.61 12.46 5.28
C ALA A 281 6.12 12.11 5.42
N GLU A 282 5.38 12.75 6.31
CA GLU A 282 4.00 12.38 6.63
C GLU A 282 3.03 12.72 5.49
N PRO A 283 2.26 11.74 4.99
CA PRO A 283 1.15 12.02 4.08
C PRO A 283 0.05 12.84 4.76
N ALA A 284 -0.72 13.61 3.98
CA ALA A 284 -1.95 14.26 4.43
C ALA A 284 -2.96 14.33 3.29
N PHE A 285 -4.25 14.46 3.59
CA PHE A 285 -5.32 14.47 2.59
C PHE A 285 -5.95 15.85 2.47
N LEU A 286 -6.07 16.33 1.25
CA LEU A 286 -6.54 17.67 0.93
C LEU A 286 -8.03 17.83 1.26
N PRO A 287 -8.40 18.81 2.13
CA PRO A 287 -9.79 19.13 2.41
C PRO A 287 -10.44 19.94 1.27
N GLU A 288 -11.76 20.17 1.38
CA GLU A 288 -12.56 20.91 0.41
C GLU A 288 -12.04 22.33 0.12
N SER A 289 -11.34 22.96 1.07
CA SER A 289 -10.72 24.28 0.88
C SER A 289 -9.70 24.35 -0.27
N PHE A 290 -9.15 23.19 -0.68
CA PHE A 290 -8.24 23.06 -1.82
C PHE A 290 -8.98 22.81 -3.14
N GLY A 291 -10.29 23.05 -3.19
CA GLY A 291 -11.10 23.08 -4.41
C GLY A 291 -10.97 21.85 -5.28
N PRO A 292 -10.47 21.98 -6.54
CA PRO A 292 -10.44 20.85 -7.47
C PRO A 292 -9.47 19.73 -7.07
N PHE A 293 -8.67 19.95 -6.05
CA PHE A 293 -7.69 18.97 -5.55
C PHE A 293 -8.16 18.24 -4.29
N ALA A 294 -9.35 18.56 -3.76
CA ALA A 294 -9.91 17.92 -2.57
C ALA A 294 -9.91 16.40 -2.68
N GLY A 295 -9.59 15.72 -1.58
CA GLY A 295 -9.47 14.26 -1.52
C GLY A 295 -8.16 13.68 -2.06
N GLN A 296 -7.30 14.48 -2.70
CA GLN A 296 -5.98 14.03 -3.12
C GLN A 296 -5.00 14.08 -1.95
N MET A 297 -3.87 13.38 -2.11
CA MET A 297 -2.88 13.25 -1.04
C MET A 297 -1.73 14.23 -1.23
N LEU A 298 -1.22 14.77 -0.14
CA LEU A 298 0.03 15.49 -0.07
C LEU A 298 1.13 14.63 0.52
N ILE A 299 2.37 14.90 0.11
CA ILE A 299 3.56 14.39 0.77
C ILE A 299 4.65 15.45 0.78
N PRO A 300 5.20 15.82 1.96
CA PRO A 300 6.24 16.83 2.07
C PRO A 300 7.64 16.23 1.88
N ASP A 301 8.57 17.05 1.35
CA ASP A 301 10.00 16.70 1.24
C ASP A 301 10.79 17.22 2.44
N GLN A 302 11.16 16.33 3.35
CA GLN A 302 11.93 16.69 4.54
C GLN A 302 13.32 17.27 4.20
N SER A 303 13.89 16.98 3.04
CA SER A 303 15.17 17.53 2.60
C SER A 303 15.06 18.74 1.68
N GLY A 304 13.85 19.09 1.24
CA GLY A 304 13.57 20.14 0.25
C GLY A 304 12.57 21.18 0.73
N ASP A 305 12.40 22.21 -0.10
CA ASP A 305 11.44 23.30 0.02
C ASP A 305 10.23 23.03 -0.89
N ARG A 306 9.61 21.83 -0.70
CA ARG A 306 8.53 21.40 -1.58
C ARG A 306 7.55 20.46 -0.88
N ILE A 307 6.32 20.53 -1.40
CA ILE A 307 5.22 19.61 -1.08
C ILE A 307 4.68 19.09 -2.41
N VAL A 308 4.62 17.77 -2.54
CA VAL A 308 4.15 17.07 -3.73
C VAL A 308 2.70 16.67 -3.51
N ARG A 309 1.88 16.85 -4.54
CA ARG A 309 0.49 16.40 -4.60
C ARG A 309 0.43 15.11 -5.40
N LEU A 310 -0.23 14.11 -4.83
CA LEU A 310 -0.37 12.76 -5.37
C LEU A 310 -1.83 12.52 -5.76
N MET A 311 -2.03 11.87 -6.89
CA MET A 311 -3.32 11.49 -7.47
C MET A 311 -3.40 9.97 -7.51
N PRO A 312 -3.82 9.29 -6.41
CA PRO A 312 -3.94 7.85 -6.38
C PRO A 312 -4.99 7.35 -7.35
N GLU A 313 -4.68 6.27 -8.07
CA GLU A 313 -5.59 5.56 -8.96
C GLU A 313 -5.55 4.06 -8.64
N MET A 314 -6.72 3.46 -8.46
CA MET A 314 -6.85 2.02 -8.24
C MET A 314 -6.96 1.31 -9.59
N VAL A 315 -5.96 0.51 -9.93
CA VAL A 315 -5.94 -0.29 -11.16
C VAL A 315 -5.73 -1.75 -10.78
N ASP A 316 -6.68 -2.59 -11.13
CA ASP A 316 -6.62 -4.03 -10.90
C ASP A 316 -6.21 -4.42 -9.45
N GLY A 317 -6.87 -3.79 -8.47
CA GLY A 317 -6.67 -4.05 -7.04
C GLY A 317 -5.35 -3.54 -6.45
N ALA A 318 -4.59 -2.71 -7.18
CA ALA A 318 -3.39 -2.05 -6.67
C ALA A 318 -3.43 -0.54 -6.96
N TYR A 319 -2.93 0.25 -6.01
CA TYR A 319 -2.75 1.66 -6.22
C TYR A 319 -1.51 1.98 -7.06
N GLN A 320 -1.65 2.97 -7.90
CA GLN A 320 -0.64 3.64 -8.71
C GLN A 320 -1.08 5.07 -8.93
N GLY A 321 -0.42 5.88 -9.77
CA GLY A 321 -0.97 7.18 -10.11
C GLY A 321 0.05 8.25 -10.39
N ALA A 322 -0.45 9.47 -10.50
CA ALA A 322 0.33 10.63 -10.87
C ALA A 322 0.77 11.47 -9.68
N ALA A 323 1.86 12.19 -9.86
CA ALA A 323 2.44 13.12 -8.89
C ALA A 323 2.81 14.45 -9.56
N THR A 324 2.50 15.56 -8.91
CA THR A 324 2.86 16.91 -9.33
C THR A 324 3.26 17.75 -8.13
N MET A 325 3.89 18.90 -8.35
CA MET A 325 4.18 19.85 -7.26
C MET A 325 2.90 20.57 -6.82
N LEU A 326 2.66 20.66 -5.52
CA LEU A 326 1.72 21.63 -4.95
C LEU A 326 2.45 22.95 -4.73
N ILE A 327 3.60 22.90 -4.06
CA ILE A 327 4.44 24.04 -3.74
C ILE A 327 5.90 23.65 -3.97
N GLU A 328 6.71 24.53 -4.57
CA GLU A 328 8.15 24.36 -4.72
C GLU A 328 8.84 25.74 -4.59
N GLY A 329 9.83 25.81 -3.72
CA GLY A 329 10.63 27.02 -3.49
C GLY A 329 10.09 27.96 -2.42
N GLU A 330 10.82 29.09 -2.24
CA GLU A 330 10.42 30.12 -1.27
C GLU A 330 9.04 30.72 -1.58
N PRO A 331 8.25 31.09 -0.52
CA PRO A 331 8.66 31.22 0.87
C PRO A 331 8.54 29.95 1.72
N LEU A 332 8.24 28.77 1.12
CA LEU A 332 8.21 27.52 1.87
C LEU A 332 9.64 27.18 2.35
N HIS A 333 9.79 26.94 3.63
CA HIS A 333 11.07 26.53 4.20
C HIS A 333 11.44 25.10 3.76
N ARG A 334 12.69 24.72 3.98
CA ARG A 334 13.16 23.34 3.85
C ARG A 334 12.94 22.59 5.17
N GLY A 335 12.97 21.26 5.11
CA GLY A 335 12.80 20.45 6.31
C GLY A 335 11.34 20.05 6.55
N ASN A 336 10.49 20.11 5.55
CA ASN A 336 9.06 19.81 5.67
C ASN A 336 8.85 18.36 6.11
N ASN A 337 8.34 18.17 7.32
CA ASN A 337 8.32 16.86 7.98
C ASN A 337 6.91 16.41 8.36
N ARG A 338 6.06 17.33 8.81
CA ARG A 338 4.73 17.04 9.31
C ARG A 338 3.70 17.97 8.72
N LEU A 339 2.50 17.45 8.47
CA LEU A 339 1.38 18.18 7.89
C LEU A 339 0.14 17.98 8.75
N ALA A 340 -0.58 19.05 9.07
CA ALA A 340 -1.91 18.96 9.65
C ALA A 340 -2.81 20.05 9.09
N PHE A 341 -4.12 19.78 9.05
CA PHE A 341 -5.14 20.74 8.65
C PHE A 341 -5.95 21.19 9.84
N ASP A 342 -6.19 22.51 9.95
CA ASP A 342 -7.18 23.01 10.90
C ASP A 342 -8.62 22.79 10.40
N HIS A 343 -9.61 23.08 11.23
CA HIS A 343 -11.03 22.92 10.88
C HIS A 343 -11.52 23.83 9.73
N HIS A 344 -10.73 24.82 9.36
CA HIS A 344 -10.99 25.72 8.23
C HIS A 344 -10.29 25.25 6.94
N GLY A 345 -9.54 24.16 7.02
CA GLY A 345 -8.77 23.61 5.91
C GLY A 345 -7.49 24.40 5.61
N THR A 346 -6.94 25.10 6.59
CA THR A 346 -5.59 25.70 6.51
C THR A 346 -4.57 24.63 6.77
N LEU A 347 -3.57 24.51 5.91
CA LEU A 347 -2.47 23.55 6.08
C LEU A 347 -1.39 24.14 7.00
N TYR A 348 -0.97 23.36 8.01
CA TYR A 348 0.19 23.66 8.84
C TYR A 348 1.31 22.70 8.50
N VAL A 349 2.53 23.24 8.38
CA VAL A 349 3.73 22.52 7.95
C VAL A 349 4.78 22.66 9.02
N GLY A 350 5.10 21.56 9.70
CA GLY A 350 6.17 21.49 10.67
C GLY A 350 7.51 21.15 10.00
N GLN A 351 8.54 21.98 10.28
CA GLN A 351 9.89 21.76 9.75
C GLN A 351 10.86 21.24 10.81
N THR A 352 11.77 20.37 10.38
CA THR A 352 12.86 19.87 11.23
C THR A 352 14.14 19.64 10.45
N GLY A 353 15.25 20.14 10.97
CA GLY A 353 16.57 19.95 10.36
C GLY A 353 17.16 18.57 10.61
N ARG A 354 16.86 17.93 11.71
CA ARG A 354 17.39 16.62 12.13
C ARG A 354 18.91 16.49 12.05
N GLY A 355 19.65 17.60 12.09
CA GLY A 355 21.10 17.62 11.95
C GLY A 355 21.63 17.39 10.53
N TRP A 356 20.78 17.36 9.52
CA TRP A 356 21.17 17.20 8.12
C TRP A 356 21.25 18.54 7.38
N GLY A 357 22.45 18.94 7.02
CA GLY A 357 22.67 20.07 6.12
C GLY A 357 22.12 21.40 6.64
N LYS A 358 21.79 22.30 5.70
CA LYS A 358 21.17 23.60 5.99
C LYS A 358 19.65 23.47 5.82
N LEU A 359 19.00 22.73 6.69
CA LEU A 359 17.54 22.65 6.74
C LEU A 359 17.01 23.68 7.72
N SER A 360 15.82 24.18 7.46
CA SER A 360 15.12 25.09 8.36
C SER A 360 14.43 24.32 9.47
N GLU A 361 14.19 24.99 10.57
CA GLU A 361 13.33 24.57 11.66
C GLU A 361 12.19 25.57 11.75
N GLY A 362 11.02 25.17 12.21
CA GLY A 362 9.91 26.07 12.38
C GLY A 362 8.55 25.45 12.09
N LEU A 363 7.58 26.34 12.03
CA LEU A 363 6.19 26.06 11.70
C LEU A 363 5.70 27.11 10.72
N GLN A 364 5.16 26.66 9.59
CA GLN A 364 4.50 27.51 8.63
C GLN A 364 3.05 27.11 8.44
N ARG A 365 2.20 28.04 8.02
CA ARG A 365 0.86 27.73 7.54
C ARG A 365 0.70 28.16 6.10
N VAL A 366 -0.11 27.41 5.35
CA VAL A 366 -0.37 27.56 3.95
C VAL A 366 -1.88 27.68 3.74
N ARG A 367 -2.33 28.80 3.18
CA ARG A 367 -3.73 29.07 2.88
C ARG A 367 -3.93 29.21 1.38
N PRO A 368 -4.86 28.47 0.76
CA PRO A 368 -5.19 28.65 -0.64
C PRO A 368 -5.86 30.03 -0.85
N THR A 369 -5.52 30.68 -1.98
CA THR A 369 -6.13 31.97 -2.37
C THR A 369 -7.48 31.81 -3.06
N GLY A 370 -7.82 30.56 -3.47
CA GLY A 370 -8.98 30.23 -4.29
C GLY A 370 -8.70 30.26 -5.80
N ASP A 371 -7.60 30.87 -6.25
CA ASP A 371 -7.12 30.75 -7.63
C ASP A 371 -5.96 29.74 -7.68
N PHE A 372 -6.24 28.55 -8.11
CA PHE A 372 -5.26 27.44 -8.19
C PHE A 372 -4.41 27.48 -9.47
N GLY A 373 -4.61 28.46 -10.33
CA GLY A 373 -3.87 28.59 -11.58
C GLY A 373 -4.25 27.54 -12.63
N PHE A 374 -3.40 27.43 -13.65
CA PHE A 374 -3.56 26.45 -14.73
C PHE A 374 -2.79 25.18 -14.39
N GLU A 375 -3.51 24.18 -13.83
CA GLU A 375 -2.92 22.97 -13.26
C GLU A 375 -3.64 21.70 -13.74
N VAL A 376 -2.93 20.55 -13.64
CA VAL A 376 -3.53 19.23 -13.83
C VAL A 376 -4.32 18.85 -12.58
N ILE A 377 -5.61 18.57 -12.72
CA ILE A 377 -6.46 18.04 -11.64
C ILE A 377 -6.22 16.55 -11.50
N THR A 378 -6.32 15.79 -12.60
CA THR A 378 -6.11 14.34 -12.62
C THR A 378 -5.25 13.92 -13.80
N CYS A 379 -4.51 12.83 -13.62
CA CYS A 379 -3.85 12.11 -14.71
C CYS A 379 -4.13 10.63 -14.46
N GLN A 380 -4.91 10.02 -15.34
CA GLN A 380 -5.41 8.66 -15.23
C GLN A 380 -4.90 7.81 -16.38
N LEU A 381 -4.73 6.51 -16.12
CA LEU A 381 -4.38 5.54 -17.14
C LEU A 381 -5.57 5.29 -18.07
N SER A 382 -5.32 5.22 -19.36
CA SER A 382 -6.26 4.69 -20.37
C SER A 382 -5.73 3.39 -20.98
N SER A 383 -6.53 2.72 -21.77
CA SER A 383 -6.12 1.46 -22.42
C SER A 383 -4.92 1.60 -23.37
N SER A 384 -4.68 2.80 -23.88
CA SER A 384 -3.62 3.11 -24.85
C SER A 384 -2.68 4.24 -24.44
N GLY A 385 -2.84 4.79 -23.22
CA GLY A 385 -2.01 5.91 -22.78
C GLY A 385 -2.54 6.59 -21.53
N PHE A 386 -2.83 7.90 -21.60
CA PHE A 386 -3.22 8.68 -20.43
C PHE A 386 -4.33 9.69 -20.76
N GLN A 387 -5.19 9.96 -19.77
CA GLN A 387 -6.16 11.04 -19.79
C GLN A 387 -5.79 12.03 -18.69
N LEU A 388 -5.65 13.31 -19.06
CA LEU A 388 -5.34 14.41 -18.14
C LEU A 388 -6.53 15.35 -18.08
N THR A 389 -6.90 15.78 -16.86
CA THR A 389 -7.93 16.82 -16.66
C THR A 389 -7.26 18.06 -16.08
N PHE A 390 -7.57 19.24 -16.63
CA PHE A 390 -6.99 20.53 -16.25
C PHE A 390 -8.04 21.42 -15.58
N THR A 391 -7.56 22.41 -14.82
CA THR A 391 -8.39 23.43 -14.16
C THR A 391 -9.05 24.39 -15.13
N GLU A 392 -8.51 24.58 -16.33
CA GLU A 392 -9.00 25.50 -17.35
C GLU A 392 -9.13 24.81 -18.71
N PRO A 393 -10.04 25.27 -19.59
CA PRO A 393 -10.16 24.77 -20.96
C PRO A 393 -8.85 24.93 -21.74
N LEU A 394 -8.50 23.89 -22.49
CA LEU A 394 -7.32 23.86 -23.33
C LEU A 394 -7.61 24.48 -24.71
N VAL A 395 -6.68 25.27 -25.19
CA VAL A 395 -6.71 25.83 -26.56
C VAL A 395 -5.59 25.26 -27.43
N LYS A 396 -4.58 24.66 -26.79
CA LYS A 396 -3.44 24.11 -27.51
C LYS A 396 -2.81 22.96 -26.73
N ALA A 397 -2.48 21.88 -27.46
CA ALA A 397 -1.70 20.75 -26.97
C ALA A 397 -0.80 20.24 -28.11
N THR A 398 0.46 20.64 -28.13
CA THR A 398 1.40 20.30 -29.23
C THR A 398 2.79 20.00 -28.68
N ASN A 399 3.54 19.19 -29.41
CA ASN A 399 4.94 18.85 -29.06
C ASN A 399 5.12 18.18 -27.70
N LEU A 400 4.12 17.42 -27.27
CA LEU A 400 4.20 16.67 -26.01
C LEU A 400 5.17 15.51 -26.14
N ARG A 401 5.88 15.25 -25.06
CA ARG A 401 6.79 14.12 -24.93
C ARG A 401 6.67 13.52 -23.54
N LEU A 402 6.90 12.23 -23.45
CA LEU A 402 7.05 11.52 -22.20
C LEU A 402 8.46 10.93 -22.13
N THR A 403 9.06 10.91 -20.97
CA THR A 403 10.24 10.10 -20.71
C THR A 403 9.83 8.93 -19.85
N ARG A 404 9.93 7.72 -20.43
CA ARG A 404 9.68 6.47 -19.72
C ARG A 404 10.99 5.93 -19.17
N TYR A 405 10.98 5.46 -17.93
CA TYR A 405 12.12 4.80 -17.29
C TYR A 405 11.64 3.91 -16.14
N ARG A 406 12.54 3.09 -15.60
CA ARG A 406 12.30 2.31 -14.40
C ARG A 406 13.44 2.41 -13.41
N TYR A 407 13.21 2.01 -12.19
CA TYR A 407 14.25 1.86 -11.17
C TYR A 407 14.59 0.40 -10.91
N ASN A 408 15.85 0.12 -10.60
CA ASN A 408 16.24 -1.19 -10.11
C ASN A 408 15.81 -1.36 -8.65
N TYR A 409 15.44 -2.57 -8.29
CA TYR A 409 15.27 -2.99 -6.90
C TYR A 409 16.54 -3.69 -6.43
N GLY A 410 17.19 -3.25 -5.39
CA GLY A 410 18.45 -3.84 -4.90
C GLY A 410 19.06 -3.05 -3.76
N TYR A 411 20.15 -3.55 -3.24
CA TYR A 411 20.83 -3.04 -2.03
C TYR A 411 21.54 -1.68 -2.22
N SER A 412 21.63 -1.18 -3.43
CA SER A 412 22.27 0.13 -3.70
C SER A 412 21.52 1.25 -3.00
N TYR A 413 22.25 2.26 -2.55
CA TYR A 413 21.66 3.48 -2.00
C TYR A 413 21.17 4.38 -3.13
N GLY A 414 19.85 4.48 -3.27
CA GLY A 414 19.23 5.12 -4.42
C GLY A 414 19.43 4.32 -5.71
N GLY A 415 18.94 4.83 -6.81
CA GLY A 415 19.07 4.19 -8.11
C GLY A 415 19.07 5.18 -9.25
N ASP A 416 19.72 4.77 -10.36
CA ASP A 416 19.66 5.50 -11.62
C ASP A 416 18.34 5.19 -12.35
N GLU A 417 17.93 6.12 -13.20
CA GLU A 417 16.84 5.90 -14.16
C GLU A 417 17.33 4.95 -15.26
N LEU A 418 16.81 3.72 -15.28
CA LEU A 418 17.19 2.67 -16.21
C LEU A 418 16.21 2.58 -17.38
N GLU A 419 16.65 2.08 -18.52
CA GLU A 419 15.85 1.88 -19.73
C GLU A 419 15.14 3.15 -20.19
N THR A 420 15.79 4.28 -19.98
CA THR A 420 15.23 5.59 -20.29
C THR A 420 14.97 5.71 -21.80
N LYS A 421 13.72 6.01 -22.16
CA LYS A 421 13.28 6.24 -23.54
C LYS A 421 12.39 7.46 -23.60
N VAL A 422 12.64 8.34 -24.57
CA VAL A 422 11.71 9.41 -24.92
C VAL A 422 10.62 8.82 -25.81
N VAL A 423 9.38 9.00 -25.42
CA VAL A 423 8.18 8.56 -26.14
C VAL A 423 7.42 9.79 -26.62
N THR A 424 7.19 9.86 -27.94
CA THR A 424 6.28 10.85 -28.51
C THR A 424 4.92 10.20 -28.66
N PRO A 425 3.83 10.79 -28.12
CA PRO A 425 2.49 10.28 -28.31
C PRO A 425 2.15 10.10 -29.79
N GLU A 426 1.43 9.04 -30.12
CA GLU A 426 0.90 8.79 -31.48
C GLU A 426 -0.25 9.74 -31.77
N SER A 427 -1.12 9.99 -30.77
CA SER A 427 -2.12 11.05 -30.83
C SER A 427 -2.15 11.89 -29.56
N VAL A 428 -2.56 13.16 -29.75
CA VAL A 428 -2.77 14.17 -28.70
C VAL A 428 -4.06 14.88 -29.04
N GLU A 429 -5.12 14.63 -28.28
CA GLU A 429 -6.45 15.11 -28.59
C GLU A 429 -7.07 15.84 -27.41
N ILE A 430 -7.49 17.10 -27.63
CA ILE A 430 -8.32 17.84 -26.68
C ILE A 430 -9.76 17.35 -26.91
N ASP A 431 -10.43 16.94 -25.83
CA ASP A 431 -11.81 16.49 -25.89
C ASP A 431 -12.72 17.63 -26.39
N SER A 432 -13.52 17.36 -27.44
CA SER A 432 -14.36 18.39 -28.07
C SER A 432 -15.53 18.84 -27.20
N ASP A 433 -16.05 17.95 -26.35
CA ASP A 433 -17.19 18.21 -25.49
C ASP A 433 -16.77 18.74 -24.11
N GLN A 434 -15.59 18.33 -23.68
CA GLN A 434 -14.98 18.73 -22.41
C GLN A 434 -13.55 19.24 -22.62
N PRO A 435 -13.36 20.49 -23.08
CA PRO A 435 -12.05 21.00 -23.47
C PRO A 435 -11.03 21.14 -22.33
N THR A 436 -11.39 20.76 -21.11
CA THR A 436 -10.44 20.61 -19.99
C THR A 436 -9.75 19.24 -19.99
N ILE A 437 -10.16 18.32 -20.87
CA ILE A 437 -9.62 16.95 -20.93
C ILE A 437 -8.67 16.82 -22.13
N LEU A 438 -7.53 16.19 -21.88
CA LEU A 438 -6.51 15.85 -22.87
C LEU A 438 -6.31 14.33 -22.90
N HIS A 439 -6.46 13.76 -24.08
CA HIS A 439 -6.18 12.33 -24.32
C HIS A 439 -4.82 12.19 -25.00
N LEU A 440 -4.00 11.30 -24.48
CA LEU A 440 -2.69 10.93 -25.01
C LEU A 440 -2.69 9.45 -25.35
N THR A 441 -2.51 9.10 -26.61
CA THR A 441 -2.28 7.71 -27.03
C THR A 441 -0.77 7.51 -27.28
N LEU A 442 -0.22 6.47 -26.69
CA LEU A 442 1.19 6.10 -26.88
C LEU A 442 1.32 5.06 -28.00
N PRO A 443 2.47 5.03 -28.70
CA PRO A 443 2.76 3.97 -29.66
C PRO A 443 2.66 2.57 -29.01
N GLU A 444 2.23 1.60 -29.82
CA GLU A 444 2.16 0.20 -29.38
C GLU A 444 3.50 -0.26 -28.78
N GLY A 445 3.45 -0.92 -27.62
CA GLY A 445 4.62 -1.38 -26.86
C GLY A 445 5.33 -0.30 -26.03
N ASP A 446 4.85 0.95 -26.01
CA ASP A 446 5.43 2.01 -25.18
C ASP A 446 4.68 2.26 -23.87
N LEU A 447 3.49 1.67 -23.69
CA LEU A 447 2.78 1.63 -22.42
C LEU A 447 3.17 0.35 -21.68
N LEU A 448 4.07 0.45 -20.68
CA LEU A 448 4.67 -0.70 -19.99
C LEU A 448 4.48 -0.61 -18.49
N SER A 449 4.06 -1.71 -17.86
CA SER A 449 4.03 -1.83 -16.40
C SER A 449 5.43 -1.72 -15.79
N ASP A 450 5.49 -1.43 -14.49
CA ASP A 450 6.73 -1.24 -13.71
C ASP A 450 7.63 -0.08 -14.19
N HIS A 451 7.03 0.90 -14.88
CA HIS A 451 7.72 2.10 -15.36
C HIS A 451 7.14 3.38 -14.75
N ILE A 452 7.97 4.41 -14.78
CA ILE A 452 7.58 5.77 -14.46
C ILE A 452 7.56 6.57 -15.78
N TYR A 453 6.53 7.38 -15.96
CA TYR A 453 6.38 8.31 -17.07
C TYR A 453 6.51 9.73 -16.57
N ARG A 454 7.49 10.47 -17.07
CA ARG A 454 7.65 11.89 -16.81
C ARG A 454 7.16 12.66 -18.03
N PHE A 455 6.22 13.57 -17.83
CA PHE A 455 5.56 14.32 -18.88
C PHE A 455 6.26 15.66 -19.13
N ASP A 456 6.52 15.98 -20.38
CA ASP A 456 6.81 17.32 -20.86
C ASP A 456 5.54 17.87 -21.50
N LEU A 457 4.84 18.71 -20.75
CA LEU A 457 3.59 19.35 -21.13
C LEU A 457 3.78 20.84 -21.48
N SER A 458 5.00 21.29 -21.76
CA SER A 458 5.31 22.68 -22.08
C SER A 458 4.58 23.22 -23.32
N GLY A 459 4.08 22.32 -24.17
CA GLY A 459 3.25 22.63 -25.33
C GLY A 459 1.74 22.73 -25.06
N VAL A 460 1.31 22.60 -23.78
CA VAL A 460 -0.11 22.68 -23.38
C VAL A 460 -0.40 24.09 -22.85
N SER A 461 -1.50 24.70 -23.31
CA SER A 461 -1.94 25.98 -22.82
C SER A 461 -3.46 26.13 -22.78
N SER A 462 -3.93 26.93 -21.83
CA SER A 462 -5.24 27.58 -21.86
C SER A 462 -5.17 28.85 -22.71
N ASP A 463 -6.25 29.63 -22.75
CA ASP A 463 -6.30 30.88 -23.53
C ASP A 463 -5.20 31.90 -23.11
N SER A 464 -4.87 31.97 -21.83
CA SER A 464 -3.94 32.96 -21.28
C SER A 464 -2.69 32.39 -20.60
N LYS A 465 -2.62 31.09 -20.35
CA LYS A 465 -1.56 30.45 -19.55
C LYS A 465 -0.96 29.23 -20.26
N SER A 466 0.34 29.05 -20.11
CA SER A 466 1.02 27.80 -20.51
C SER A 466 1.33 26.96 -19.30
N TYR A 467 1.16 25.63 -19.42
CA TYR A 467 1.48 24.70 -18.33
C TYR A 467 2.99 24.66 -18.07
N ARG A 468 3.37 24.70 -16.80
CA ARG A 468 4.78 24.69 -16.36
C ARG A 468 5.05 23.69 -15.22
N GLY A 469 4.04 22.94 -14.82
CA GLY A 469 4.17 21.97 -13.73
C GLY A 469 5.04 20.76 -14.10
N LYS A 470 5.52 20.10 -13.09
CA LYS A 470 6.19 18.79 -13.20
C LYS A 470 5.14 17.71 -12.98
N LEU A 471 5.02 16.76 -13.90
CA LEU A 471 4.08 15.65 -13.79
C LEU A 471 4.81 14.35 -14.04
N THR A 472 4.60 13.38 -13.15
CA THR A 472 5.03 12.00 -13.34
C THR A 472 3.88 11.04 -13.07
N TYR A 473 3.92 9.85 -13.66
CA TYR A 473 2.97 8.78 -13.38
C TYR A 473 3.75 7.48 -13.11
N THR A 474 3.50 6.86 -11.97
CA THR A 474 4.01 5.52 -11.64
C THR A 474 3.01 4.50 -12.16
N LEU A 475 3.40 3.67 -13.13
CA LEU A 475 2.57 2.66 -13.74
C LEU A 475 3.04 1.28 -13.29
N ASN A 476 2.30 0.67 -12.37
CA ASN A 476 2.56 -0.67 -11.86
C ASN A 476 1.78 -1.74 -12.62
N ARG A 477 0.54 -1.41 -13.02
CA ARG A 477 -0.39 -2.32 -13.72
C ARG A 477 -1.06 -1.61 -14.88
N LEU A 478 -1.21 -2.31 -15.98
CA LEU A 478 -2.02 -1.86 -17.10
C LEU A 478 -3.50 -2.08 -16.80
N LEU A 479 -4.34 -1.23 -17.38
CA LEU A 479 -5.76 -1.55 -17.44
C LEU A 479 -5.91 -2.89 -18.16
N ARG A 480 -6.60 -3.80 -17.53
CA ARG A 480 -7.05 -4.98 -18.28
C ARG A 480 -7.97 -4.48 -19.40
N PRO A 481 -7.83 -4.97 -20.63
CA PRO A 481 -8.91 -4.83 -21.59
C PRO A 481 -10.18 -5.25 -20.87
N LYS A 482 -11.26 -4.46 -20.98
CA LYS A 482 -12.56 -4.87 -20.45
C LYS A 482 -12.81 -6.23 -21.04
N ALA A 483 -12.68 -7.27 -20.23
CA ALA A 483 -12.67 -8.63 -20.72
C ALA A 483 -14.02 -8.85 -21.40
N GLU A 484 -14.03 -9.19 -22.67
CA GLU A 484 -15.19 -9.73 -23.37
C GLU A 484 -15.56 -11.12 -22.80
N HIS A 485 -15.15 -11.39 -21.55
CA HIS A 485 -15.34 -12.68 -20.90
C HIS A 485 -16.47 -12.57 -19.89
N GLN A 486 -17.38 -13.50 -19.98
CA GLN A 486 -18.40 -13.71 -18.96
C GLN A 486 -18.14 -15.06 -18.29
N ILE A 487 -17.90 -15.01 -16.97
CA ILE A 487 -17.80 -16.22 -16.17
C ILE A 487 -19.13 -16.40 -15.46
N THR A 488 -19.85 -17.44 -15.85
CA THR A 488 -21.15 -17.77 -15.28
C THR A 488 -21.02 -18.93 -14.31
N LEU A 489 -21.69 -18.82 -13.17
CA LEU A 489 -21.85 -19.86 -12.20
C LEU A 489 -23.34 -20.10 -12.00
N THR A 490 -23.82 -21.27 -12.40
CA THR A 490 -25.23 -21.64 -12.35
C THR A 490 -25.43 -22.93 -11.58
N ALA A 491 -26.44 -22.96 -10.73
CA ALA A 491 -26.87 -24.21 -10.09
C ALA A 491 -27.47 -25.15 -11.15
N SER A 492 -27.02 -26.40 -11.14
CA SER A 492 -27.49 -27.45 -12.06
C SER A 492 -28.04 -28.61 -11.24
N GLY A 493 -29.32 -28.55 -10.92
CA GLY A 493 -29.95 -29.44 -9.93
C GLY A 493 -29.60 -29.07 -8.48
N ASP A 494 -29.83 -29.99 -7.54
CA ASP A 494 -29.59 -29.79 -6.11
C ASP A 494 -28.19 -30.22 -5.65
N ASP A 495 -27.35 -30.68 -6.61
CA ASP A 495 -26.10 -31.38 -6.29
C ASP A 495 -24.87 -30.79 -6.97
N ARG A 496 -25.02 -29.79 -7.82
CA ARG A 496 -23.87 -29.25 -8.56
C ARG A 496 -24.00 -27.78 -8.98
N TYR A 497 -22.85 -27.15 -9.16
CA TYR A 497 -22.69 -25.81 -9.72
C TYR A 497 -21.81 -25.89 -10.97
N ARG A 498 -22.34 -25.40 -12.08
CA ARG A 498 -21.64 -25.36 -13.36
C ARG A 498 -20.99 -23.99 -13.55
N VAL A 499 -19.70 -23.99 -13.84
CA VAL A 499 -18.88 -22.81 -14.13
C VAL A 499 -18.52 -22.82 -15.61
N GLU A 500 -18.91 -21.78 -16.33
CA GLU A 500 -18.60 -21.59 -17.74
C GLU A 500 -17.89 -20.26 -17.98
N ILE A 501 -16.98 -20.27 -18.95
CA ILE A 501 -16.27 -19.06 -19.41
C ILE A 501 -16.68 -18.87 -20.88
N ASN A 502 -17.40 -17.78 -21.19
CA ASN A 502 -17.97 -17.50 -22.52
C ASN A 502 -18.85 -18.61 -23.06
N GLY A 503 -19.55 -19.32 -22.18
CA GLY A 503 -20.39 -20.48 -22.54
C GLY A 503 -19.64 -21.82 -22.61
N ASP A 504 -18.31 -21.83 -22.55
CA ASP A 504 -17.52 -23.06 -22.52
C ASP A 504 -17.36 -23.56 -21.09
N LEU A 505 -17.63 -24.85 -20.88
CA LEU A 505 -17.47 -25.46 -19.57
C LEU A 505 -16.02 -25.33 -19.06
N PHE A 506 -15.87 -24.72 -17.89
CA PHE A 506 -14.62 -24.72 -17.14
C PHE A 506 -14.58 -25.87 -16.13
N THR A 507 -15.56 -25.93 -15.24
CA THR A 507 -15.68 -27.01 -14.25
C THR A 507 -17.09 -27.13 -13.70
N GLU A 508 -17.35 -28.25 -12.99
CA GLU A 508 -18.53 -28.40 -12.12
C GLU A 508 -18.07 -28.65 -10.68
N VAL A 509 -18.65 -27.93 -9.73
CA VAL A 509 -18.53 -28.24 -8.31
C VAL A 509 -19.66 -29.20 -7.96
N ARG A 510 -19.32 -30.43 -7.60
CA ARG A 510 -20.27 -31.47 -7.24
C ARG A 510 -20.32 -31.62 -5.73
N THR A 511 -21.44 -31.32 -5.15
CA THR A 511 -21.60 -31.22 -3.70
C THR A 511 -22.17 -32.51 -3.07
N LYS A 512 -22.69 -33.42 -3.88
CA LYS A 512 -23.29 -34.71 -3.44
C LYS A 512 -22.79 -35.88 -4.30
N GLY A 513 -22.99 -37.08 -3.81
CA GLY A 513 -22.65 -38.34 -4.51
C GLY A 513 -21.22 -38.81 -4.27
N PHE A 514 -20.47 -38.15 -3.40
CA PHE A 514 -19.10 -38.48 -3.00
C PHE A 514 -18.95 -38.25 -1.51
N SER A 515 -17.90 -38.83 -0.91
CA SER A 515 -17.57 -38.60 0.51
C SER A 515 -17.19 -37.13 0.79
N ASN A 516 -16.71 -36.41 -0.21
CA ASN A 516 -16.31 -35.01 -0.13
C ASN A 516 -16.84 -34.26 -1.38
N PRO A 517 -17.14 -32.95 -1.31
CA PRO A 517 -17.36 -32.13 -2.51
C PRO A 517 -16.14 -32.15 -3.42
N ILE A 518 -16.34 -32.30 -4.73
CA ILE A 518 -15.29 -32.39 -5.75
C ILE A 518 -15.51 -31.38 -6.87
N LEU A 519 -14.42 -31.05 -7.58
CA LEU A 519 -14.48 -30.31 -8.84
C LEU A 519 -14.16 -31.25 -10.00
N TYR A 520 -15.15 -31.49 -10.88
CA TYR A 520 -15.01 -32.38 -12.05
C TYR A 520 -16.11 -32.13 -13.08
N PRO A 521 -15.76 -32.11 -14.40
CA PRO A 521 -14.40 -32.09 -14.94
C PRO A 521 -13.70 -30.73 -14.73
N ILE A 522 -12.40 -30.65 -14.96
CA ILE A 522 -11.68 -29.37 -15.07
C ILE A 522 -11.10 -29.29 -16.48
N HIS A 523 -11.46 -28.23 -17.22
CA HIS A 523 -10.99 -28.00 -18.59
C HIS A 523 -10.04 -26.80 -18.66
N GLY A 524 -8.93 -26.95 -19.39
CA GLY A 524 -8.02 -25.86 -19.74
C GLY A 524 -8.63 -24.88 -20.76
N PRO A 525 -7.92 -23.78 -21.10
CA PRO A 525 -8.41 -22.77 -22.05
C PRO A 525 -8.76 -23.33 -23.43
N SER A 526 -8.09 -24.38 -23.87
CA SER A 526 -8.35 -25.08 -25.14
C SER A 526 -9.49 -26.10 -25.06
N GLY A 527 -10.22 -26.18 -23.96
CA GLY A 527 -11.30 -27.16 -23.75
C GLY A 527 -10.80 -28.58 -23.40
N LEU A 528 -9.48 -28.78 -23.34
CA LEU A 528 -8.91 -30.10 -22.99
C LEU A 528 -9.04 -30.35 -21.50
N ALA A 529 -9.35 -31.62 -21.13
CA ALA A 529 -9.45 -32.02 -19.74
C ALA A 529 -8.09 -32.01 -19.06
N MET A 530 -8.02 -31.41 -17.87
CA MET A 530 -6.83 -31.29 -17.04
C MET A 530 -6.74 -32.41 -15.98
N THR A 531 -7.87 -33.04 -15.66
CA THR A 531 -7.93 -34.07 -14.66
C THR A 531 -8.41 -35.39 -15.22
N ARG A 532 -8.10 -36.51 -14.53
CA ARG A 532 -8.54 -37.86 -14.96
C ARG A 532 -10.03 -38.04 -14.75
N ASP A 533 -10.63 -38.96 -15.51
CA ASP A 533 -12.06 -39.26 -15.44
C ASP A 533 -12.36 -40.32 -14.36
N TRP A 534 -11.50 -41.36 -14.22
CA TRP A 534 -11.72 -42.42 -13.23
C TRP A 534 -11.42 -41.90 -11.82
N PRO A 535 -12.18 -42.25 -10.77
CA PRO A 535 -13.38 -43.13 -10.73
C PRO A 535 -14.71 -42.34 -10.90
N VAL A 536 -14.69 -41.06 -11.16
CA VAL A 536 -15.93 -40.23 -11.32
C VAL A 536 -16.75 -40.74 -12.50
N ARG A 537 -16.07 -41.22 -13.52
CA ARG A 537 -16.64 -42.07 -14.59
C ARG A 537 -16.08 -43.48 -14.45
N GLU A 538 -16.97 -44.44 -14.35
CA GLU A 538 -16.61 -45.87 -14.12
C GLU A 538 -15.63 -46.43 -15.16
N ASP A 539 -15.86 -46.11 -16.42
CA ASP A 539 -14.99 -46.54 -17.53
C ASP A 539 -13.66 -45.83 -17.59
N GLY A 540 -13.57 -44.62 -17.03
CA GLY A 540 -12.42 -43.71 -17.18
C GLY A 540 -12.11 -43.41 -18.64
N ARG A 541 -10.86 -43.04 -18.92
CA ARG A 541 -10.31 -42.92 -20.28
C ARG A 541 -9.32 -44.05 -20.58
N PRO A 542 -9.10 -44.36 -21.85
CA PRO A 542 -8.03 -45.28 -22.24
C PRO A 542 -6.69 -44.86 -21.60
N ASN A 543 -6.00 -45.82 -20.99
CA ASN A 543 -4.69 -45.62 -20.33
C ASN A 543 -4.71 -44.84 -19.00
N GLU A 544 -5.87 -44.53 -18.40
CA GLU A 544 -5.93 -43.99 -17.05
C GLU A 544 -5.53 -45.06 -16.03
N GLN A 545 -4.81 -44.64 -14.95
CA GLN A 545 -4.57 -45.51 -13.83
C GLN A 545 -5.83 -45.61 -13.00
N GLN A 546 -6.22 -46.84 -12.67
CA GLN A 546 -7.35 -47.15 -11.80
C GLN A 546 -6.89 -47.48 -10.37
N ASP A 547 -5.94 -46.66 -9.89
CA ASP A 547 -5.43 -46.71 -8.52
C ASP A 547 -6.04 -45.59 -7.67
N HIS A 548 -6.05 -45.73 -6.35
CA HIS A 548 -6.54 -44.70 -5.43
C HIS A 548 -7.96 -44.17 -5.79
N PRO A 549 -9.02 -45.00 -5.57
CA PRO A 549 -10.39 -44.63 -5.94
C PRO A 549 -10.92 -43.38 -5.19
N HIS A 550 -10.31 -43.01 -4.08
CA HIS A 550 -10.62 -41.80 -3.32
C HIS A 550 -10.04 -40.50 -3.95
N HIS A 551 -9.14 -40.60 -4.93
CA HIS A 551 -8.58 -39.45 -5.62
C HIS A 551 -9.46 -39.05 -6.83
N LYS A 552 -10.45 -38.17 -6.59
CA LYS A 552 -11.46 -37.78 -7.57
C LYS A 552 -11.19 -36.38 -8.11
N SER A 553 -10.51 -36.26 -9.25
CA SER A 553 -10.22 -35.00 -9.92
C SER A 553 -9.54 -34.00 -8.97
N LEU A 554 -10.20 -32.94 -8.52
CA LEU A 554 -9.75 -32.05 -7.46
C LEU A 554 -10.71 -32.16 -6.27
N PHE A 555 -10.17 -32.45 -5.10
CA PHE A 555 -10.94 -32.59 -3.87
C PHE A 555 -10.13 -32.16 -2.65
N LEU A 556 -10.84 -31.95 -1.55
CA LEU A 556 -10.27 -31.56 -0.28
C LEU A 556 -10.63 -32.60 0.79
N GLY A 557 -9.65 -32.95 1.62
CA GLY A 557 -9.80 -33.88 2.75
C GLY A 557 -8.52 -33.96 3.56
N HIS A 558 -8.58 -34.59 4.73
CA HIS A 558 -7.43 -34.83 5.62
C HIS A 558 -7.50 -36.23 6.23
N GLN A 559 -6.35 -36.92 6.33
CA GLN A 559 -6.34 -38.31 6.78
C GLN A 559 -6.64 -38.47 8.28
N GLY A 560 -6.40 -37.44 9.11
CA GLY A 560 -6.66 -37.52 10.56
C GLY A 560 -7.14 -36.19 11.14
N ILE A 561 -8.44 -36.13 11.44
CA ILE A 561 -9.03 -35.06 12.25
C ILE A 561 -9.79 -35.68 13.40
N ASN A 562 -9.30 -35.51 14.63
CA ASN A 562 -9.84 -36.16 15.83
C ASN A 562 -10.03 -37.69 15.65
N GLY A 563 -9.04 -38.37 15.05
CA GLY A 563 -9.07 -39.81 14.77
C GLY A 563 -9.92 -40.23 13.57
N THR A 564 -10.62 -39.29 12.89
CA THR A 564 -11.47 -39.58 11.72
C THR A 564 -10.72 -39.33 10.43
N ASN A 565 -10.87 -40.26 9.47
CA ASN A 565 -10.21 -40.21 8.17
C ASN A 565 -11.14 -39.60 7.10
N PHE A 566 -10.86 -38.35 6.67
CA PHE A 566 -11.60 -37.67 5.60
C PHE A 566 -10.89 -37.72 4.25
N TRP A 567 -9.83 -38.49 4.11
CA TRP A 567 -9.08 -38.66 2.88
C TRP A 567 -9.43 -39.92 2.11
N HIS A 568 -9.49 -41.05 2.83
CA HIS A 568 -9.84 -42.33 2.24
C HIS A 568 -11.34 -42.61 2.39
N GLU A 569 -11.86 -43.40 1.47
CA GLU A 569 -13.24 -43.88 1.51
C GLU A 569 -13.32 -45.36 1.88
N ASN A 570 -14.48 -45.77 2.36
CA ASN A 570 -14.80 -47.19 2.64
C ASN A 570 -13.86 -47.88 3.66
N ARG A 571 -13.43 -47.14 4.67
CA ARG A 571 -12.76 -47.70 5.87
C ARG A 571 -13.62 -47.48 7.10
N GLU A 572 -13.41 -48.23 8.16
CA GLU A 572 -14.18 -48.08 9.40
C GLU A 572 -14.08 -46.67 9.99
N GLU A 573 -12.88 -46.08 9.90
CA GLU A 573 -12.60 -44.76 10.39
C GLU A 573 -12.95 -43.62 9.38
N SER A 574 -13.55 -43.95 8.24
CA SER A 574 -13.82 -42.92 7.18
C SER A 574 -15.03 -42.06 7.54
N GLY A 575 -14.79 -40.75 7.58
CA GLY A 575 -15.82 -39.72 7.67
C GLY A 575 -16.21 -39.17 6.31
N ILE A 576 -17.12 -38.22 6.33
CA ILE A 576 -17.59 -37.50 5.13
C ILE A 576 -17.58 -36.01 5.36
N ILE A 577 -17.35 -35.25 4.28
CA ILE A 577 -17.52 -33.78 4.26
C ILE A 577 -18.81 -33.50 3.50
N GLU A 578 -19.87 -33.23 4.22
CA GLU A 578 -21.21 -33.02 3.65
C GLU A 578 -21.44 -31.53 3.35
N HIS A 579 -21.84 -31.20 2.14
CA HIS A 579 -22.34 -29.88 1.80
C HIS A 579 -23.69 -29.63 2.48
N ALA A 580 -23.71 -28.69 3.43
CA ALA A 580 -24.91 -28.36 4.18
C ALA A 580 -25.74 -27.27 3.51
N ARG A 581 -25.08 -26.21 3.02
CA ARG A 581 -25.75 -25.11 2.32
C ARG A 581 -24.78 -24.26 1.52
N THR A 582 -25.29 -23.61 0.50
CA THR A 582 -24.58 -22.53 -0.21
C THR A 582 -24.88 -21.19 0.45
N ILE A 583 -23.82 -20.42 0.70
CA ILE A 583 -23.90 -19.09 1.32
C ILE A 583 -24.07 -18.03 0.25
N GLU A 584 -23.28 -18.11 -0.84
CA GLU A 584 -23.24 -17.10 -1.90
C GLU A 584 -22.88 -17.74 -3.24
N THR A 585 -23.51 -17.26 -4.29
CA THR A 585 -23.11 -17.50 -5.68
C THR A 585 -23.08 -16.18 -6.42
N ARG A 586 -22.02 -15.94 -7.20
CA ARG A 586 -21.90 -14.73 -8.01
C ARG A 586 -21.21 -15.05 -9.32
N SER A 587 -21.81 -14.59 -10.42
CA SER A 587 -21.19 -14.55 -11.75
C SER A 587 -20.63 -13.16 -12.03
N GLY A 588 -19.68 -13.03 -12.94
CA GLY A 588 -19.09 -11.73 -13.28
C GLY A 588 -18.25 -11.77 -14.56
N GLU A 589 -17.75 -10.62 -14.95
CA GLU A 589 -16.92 -10.48 -16.16
C GLU A 589 -15.52 -11.12 -15.97
N ASP A 590 -14.90 -10.95 -14.79
CA ASP A 590 -13.53 -11.43 -14.54
C ASP A 590 -13.47 -12.67 -13.66
N ARG A 591 -14.48 -12.89 -12.83
CA ARG A 591 -14.53 -13.99 -11.87
C ARG A 591 -15.94 -14.36 -11.46
N ALA A 592 -16.10 -15.64 -11.11
CA ALA A 592 -17.29 -16.15 -10.44
C ALA A 592 -16.92 -16.67 -9.04
N LEU A 593 -17.85 -16.59 -8.11
CA LEU A 593 -17.66 -16.95 -6.70
C LEU A 593 -18.70 -17.96 -6.27
N LEU A 594 -18.25 -19.02 -5.58
CA LEU A 594 -19.09 -19.97 -4.85
C LEU A 594 -18.62 -20.04 -3.40
N ARG A 595 -19.47 -19.66 -2.46
CA ARG A 595 -19.21 -19.83 -1.03
C ARG A 595 -20.16 -20.85 -0.43
N THR A 596 -19.61 -21.86 0.25
CA THR A 596 -20.35 -22.98 0.82
C THR A 596 -20.06 -23.15 2.31
N PHE A 597 -21.01 -23.78 3.00
CA PHE A 597 -20.85 -24.24 4.38
C PHE A 597 -20.97 -25.76 4.41
N ASN A 598 -20.00 -26.44 5.02
CA ASN A 598 -19.88 -27.89 5.03
C ASN A 598 -19.74 -28.44 6.45
N LEU A 599 -20.21 -29.66 6.65
CA LEU A 599 -20.14 -30.41 7.91
C LEU A 599 -19.15 -31.56 7.76
N TRP A 600 -18.20 -31.68 8.67
CA TRP A 600 -17.26 -32.80 8.76
C TRP A 600 -17.81 -33.81 9.76
N LYS A 601 -18.28 -34.94 9.27
CA LYS A 601 -18.97 -35.96 10.03
C LYS A 601 -18.11 -37.23 10.14
N ASP A 602 -18.04 -37.80 11.32
CA ASP A 602 -17.40 -39.11 11.51
C ASP A 602 -18.21 -40.25 10.87
N SER A 603 -17.75 -41.51 11.05
CA SER A 603 -18.41 -42.72 10.54
C SER A 603 -19.79 -42.98 11.16
N GLU A 604 -20.09 -42.40 12.32
CA GLU A 604 -21.38 -42.48 13.00
C GLU A 604 -22.33 -41.35 12.63
N GLY A 605 -21.85 -40.38 11.84
CA GLY A 605 -22.60 -39.20 11.40
C GLY A 605 -22.56 -38.02 12.36
N THR A 606 -21.74 -38.10 13.43
CA THR A 606 -21.53 -37.02 14.38
C THR A 606 -20.69 -35.90 13.73
N VAL A 607 -21.12 -34.65 13.88
CA VAL A 607 -20.36 -33.50 13.37
C VAL A 607 -19.16 -33.26 14.28
N ILE A 608 -17.96 -33.34 13.74
CA ILE A 608 -16.70 -33.05 14.44
C ILE A 608 -16.35 -31.56 14.34
N CYS A 609 -16.44 -31.00 13.15
CA CYS A 609 -16.16 -29.62 12.87
C CYS A 609 -16.93 -29.15 11.61
N THR A 610 -16.84 -27.88 11.28
CA THR A 610 -17.47 -27.29 10.08
C THR A 610 -16.45 -26.51 9.28
N ASP A 611 -16.70 -26.30 7.98
CA ASP A 611 -15.92 -25.35 7.20
C ASP A 611 -16.81 -24.34 6.45
N THR A 612 -16.24 -23.16 6.23
CA THR A 612 -16.66 -22.25 5.16
C THR A 612 -15.62 -22.33 4.06
N ARG A 613 -16.10 -22.59 2.85
CA ARG A 613 -15.22 -22.74 1.68
C ARG A 613 -15.62 -21.73 0.63
N GLU A 614 -14.64 -20.96 0.17
CA GLU A 614 -14.79 -20.02 -0.93
C GLU A 614 -14.01 -20.52 -2.14
N LEU A 615 -14.67 -20.62 -3.27
CA LEU A 615 -14.08 -20.97 -4.56
C LEU A 615 -14.24 -19.79 -5.51
N THR A 616 -13.12 -19.20 -5.94
CA THR A 616 -13.11 -18.17 -6.97
C THR A 616 -12.59 -18.76 -8.28
N PHE A 617 -13.37 -18.63 -9.35
CA PHE A 617 -13.06 -19.07 -10.69
C PHE A 617 -12.76 -17.88 -11.57
N GLY A 618 -11.63 -17.86 -12.27
CA GLY A 618 -11.22 -16.69 -13.04
C GLY A 618 -10.28 -17.00 -14.20
N LEU A 619 -9.90 -15.90 -14.87
CA LEU A 619 -8.86 -15.89 -15.90
C LEU A 619 -7.69 -15.02 -15.46
N THR A 620 -6.47 -15.46 -15.76
CA THR A 620 -5.28 -14.61 -15.66
C THR A 620 -5.23 -13.66 -16.87
N ASP A 621 -4.40 -12.63 -16.81
CA ASP A 621 -4.15 -11.68 -17.92
C ASP A 621 -3.70 -12.36 -19.21
N GLN A 622 -3.11 -13.57 -19.11
CA GLN A 622 -2.68 -14.39 -20.24
C GLN A 622 -3.75 -15.39 -20.70
N GLY A 623 -4.98 -15.32 -20.15
CA GLY A 623 -6.09 -16.21 -20.50
C GLY A 623 -6.01 -17.60 -19.87
N ALA A 624 -5.09 -17.83 -18.91
CA ALA A 624 -5.07 -19.07 -18.17
C ALA A 624 -6.23 -19.10 -17.17
N ARG A 625 -6.92 -20.26 -17.08
CA ARG A 625 -7.99 -20.49 -16.11
C ARG A 625 -7.41 -20.77 -14.74
N TYR A 626 -7.94 -20.17 -13.68
CA TYR A 626 -7.53 -20.45 -12.31
C TYR A 626 -8.73 -20.75 -11.40
N ILE A 627 -8.44 -21.47 -10.34
CA ILE A 627 -9.36 -21.75 -9.23
C ILE A 627 -8.62 -21.41 -7.94
N ASP A 628 -9.08 -20.37 -7.24
CA ASP A 628 -8.63 -20.07 -5.90
C ASP A 628 -9.54 -20.72 -4.89
N LEU A 629 -8.97 -21.32 -3.87
CA LEU A 629 -9.70 -21.99 -2.79
C LEU A 629 -9.25 -21.43 -1.45
N GLU A 630 -10.20 -20.82 -0.74
CA GLU A 630 -10.04 -20.44 0.66
C GLU A 630 -10.86 -21.36 1.55
N LEU A 631 -10.22 -21.91 2.59
CA LEU A 631 -10.83 -22.80 3.55
C LEU A 631 -10.70 -22.24 4.96
N ASN A 632 -11.82 -21.98 5.60
CA ASN A 632 -11.89 -21.65 7.03
C ASN A 632 -12.50 -22.82 7.79
N LEU A 633 -11.67 -23.54 8.55
CA LEU A 633 -12.10 -24.65 9.40
C LEU A 633 -12.49 -24.13 10.78
N HIS A 634 -13.69 -24.48 11.24
CA HIS A 634 -14.26 -24.03 12.50
C HIS A 634 -14.36 -25.16 13.52
N ALA A 635 -13.74 -25.00 14.66
CA ALA A 635 -13.84 -25.92 15.80
C ALA A 635 -15.22 -25.78 16.52
N SER A 636 -16.31 -25.91 15.76
CA SER A 636 -17.68 -25.59 16.17
C SER A 636 -18.30 -26.57 17.12
N HIS A 637 -17.73 -27.80 17.24
CA HIS A 637 -18.25 -28.92 18.04
C HIS A 637 -17.22 -29.43 19.05
N GLY A 638 -16.30 -28.59 19.50
CA GLY A 638 -15.25 -28.92 20.44
C GLY A 638 -13.85 -28.77 19.86
N PRO A 639 -12.80 -29.08 20.61
CA PRO A 639 -11.43 -28.98 20.14
C PRO A 639 -11.18 -29.83 18.90
N VAL A 640 -10.48 -29.29 17.92
CA VAL A 640 -10.09 -29.96 16.67
C VAL A 640 -8.58 -30.19 16.69
N THR A 641 -8.17 -31.43 16.54
CA THR A 641 -6.78 -31.85 16.39
C THR A 641 -6.57 -32.30 14.96
N LEU A 642 -5.66 -31.63 14.24
CA LEU A 642 -5.14 -32.07 12.95
C LEU A 642 -3.94 -32.97 13.22
N GLU A 643 -4.06 -34.24 12.91
CA GLU A 643 -3.02 -35.23 13.15
C GLU A 643 -1.97 -35.19 12.05
N GLU A 644 -0.73 -35.52 12.40
CA GLU A 644 0.36 -35.56 11.42
C GLU A 644 0.23 -36.79 10.52
N TRP A 645 -0.17 -36.61 9.29
CA TRP A 645 -0.26 -37.61 8.24
C TRP A 645 0.33 -37.11 6.93
N LYS A 646 0.73 -38.06 6.07
CA LYS A 646 1.28 -37.74 4.74
C LYS A 646 0.23 -37.18 3.76
N ASP A 647 -1.04 -37.47 3.98
CA ASP A 647 -2.14 -37.14 3.08
C ASP A 647 -3.01 -36.04 3.72
N GLY A 648 -2.93 -34.82 3.16
CA GLY A 648 -3.62 -33.67 3.75
C GLY A 648 -4.00 -32.60 2.78
N PHE A 649 -5.09 -32.02 3.07
CA PHE A 649 -5.95 -30.98 2.60
C PHE A 649 -6.34 -31.00 1.13
N LEU A 650 -5.48 -30.73 0.16
CA LEU A 650 -5.87 -30.58 -1.23
C LEU A 650 -5.17 -31.59 -2.12
N ALA A 651 -5.93 -32.26 -2.98
CA ALA A 651 -5.38 -33.15 -3.99
C ALA A 651 -5.97 -32.89 -5.37
N ILE A 652 -5.11 -32.96 -6.38
CA ILE A 652 -5.49 -32.96 -7.77
C ILE A 652 -4.97 -34.21 -8.46
N ARG A 653 -5.86 -34.94 -9.15
CA ARG A 653 -5.46 -36.09 -9.98
C ARG A 653 -5.50 -35.68 -11.45
N THR A 654 -4.32 -35.41 -11.98
CA THR A 654 -4.14 -34.86 -13.33
C THR A 654 -4.48 -35.87 -14.43
N HIS A 655 -4.80 -35.34 -15.61
CA HIS A 655 -4.96 -36.13 -16.84
C HIS A 655 -3.67 -36.96 -17.12
N PRO A 656 -3.76 -38.17 -17.71
CA PRO A 656 -2.61 -39.04 -17.97
C PRO A 656 -1.44 -38.35 -18.70
N HIS A 657 -1.71 -37.42 -19.61
CA HIS A 657 -0.67 -36.70 -20.34
C HIS A 657 0.06 -35.62 -19.54
N LEU A 658 -0.50 -35.18 -18.41
CA LEU A 658 0.08 -34.17 -17.53
C LEU A 658 0.89 -34.77 -16.38
N ARG A 659 1.07 -36.08 -16.34
CA ARG A 659 1.83 -36.75 -15.28
C ARG A 659 3.32 -36.75 -15.56
N LEU A 660 4.11 -36.52 -14.50
CA LEU A 660 5.58 -36.57 -14.57
C LEU A 660 6.07 -37.97 -15.05
N LYS A 661 5.38 -39.04 -14.67
CA LYS A 661 5.64 -40.42 -15.10
C LYS A 661 4.39 -41.01 -15.74
N PRO A 662 4.17 -40.79 -17.04
CA PRO A 662 3.00 -41.34 -17.73
C PRO A 662 3.10 -42.89 -17.84
N ALA A 663 1.95 -43.56 -17.96
CA ALA A 663 1.91 -44.99 -18.13
C ALA A 663 2.58 -45.46 -19.43
N LYS A 664 2.51 -44.64 -20.48
CA LYS A 664 3.21 -44.83 -21.78
C LYS A 664 3.58 -43.45 -22.32
N GLY A 665 4.81 -43.30 -22.83
CA GLY A 665 5.32 -42.06 -23.42
C GLY A 665 6.11 -41.18 -22.43
N LYS A 666 6.49 -39.97 -22.86
CA LYS A 666 7.14 -39.00 -21.99
C LYS A 666 6.11 -38.14 -21.34
N GLY A 667 6.22 -37.94 -20.03
CA GLY A 667 5.47 -36.90 -19.30
C GLY A 667 5.93 -35.50 -19.73
N VAL A 668 5.15 -34.49 -19.39
CA VAL A 668 5.48 -33.08 -19.62
C VAL A 668 6.55 -32.65 -18.62
#